data_2ef8fc2e776d5bc159a7e65e23af13c3
#
_entry.id   2ef8fc2e776d5bc159a7e65e23af13c3
#
_cell.length_a   1.000
_cell.length_b   1.000
_cell.length_c   1.000
_cell.angle_alpha   90.00
_cell.angle_beta   90.00
_cell.angle_gamma   90.00
#
_symmetry.space_group_name_H-M   'P 1'
#
loop_
_entity.id
_entity.type
_entity.pdbx_description
1 polymer ?
#
loop_
_entity_poly.entity_id
_entity_poly.type
_entity_poly.pdbx_seq_one_letter_code
_entity_poly.pdbx_strand_id
1 'polypeptide(L)'
;MTSDEIGSTFDWDVSPELSEPELPCDDETISRILSDIAFRFTEDLVGQSGLTRDIPTVEKWLSDRGVPDEADTHRFALRLALYRRFLRAALYTLHSTTDADLVELDLDNDWNATFDNAYEVTGDEGLQPLPIDHLSSHLSEEMDSVLLALRTPLNSAENPASVLANSYENIVSQEARREMGQFATPTSVARCMASWANSDPRSKILDPGIGAGQLTAQVLAAKRSAGVDSPLRQIVGVDTDPIAISMASISLKLLDGNESPQLRCQGFIQYSPLTYENESYERERFDGVIANPPYSRHQSIENRTKCDINEIVSRETGYDLSGTTPLYGYFLAHAGEFVTSGGKLAFLIPSRILDAKFGTPLKKYLLNEFGIDGIIQLEEETDVFPEIRAKPCIFFLTQGEPSRDKHTRFVRVSQWPDVVDAHDFLSTDSLSKYSEVEFATEFAQELLSPSERWSQYFSETEVESHPELVEFGSIATINRGIATGKNDFFCLSKETLEEYPIPKEYRKRIIRSPKQISGFAVTDEDWYQWRKDEEDVWLLYCRTASGDSISREEIESEVVLKYLRKGEKEGVTDGYLCSKRSPWFKVECQEPAQILGRYMNRDGFRFFRNDGKFRTLNNIHQVSLKFDCDQSHVNGLLAYLNSTFVEKELSKHSDNYYGLEKLEIGQLESVPVIDPRELSDGQLSKLDDQFRELCKNDEESRERLLQEIESTINEIRGTSAVSRDTQQ
;
A
#
# COMPACT_ATOMS: atom_id res chain seq x y z
N MET A 1 -26.91 -4.31 10.11
CA MET A 1 -27.64 -4.81 11.29
C MET A 1 -27.60 -3.72 12.34
N THR A 2 -28.73 -3.28 12.85
CA THR A 2 -28.81 -2.18 13.81
C THR A 2 -28.52 -2.69 15.22
N SER A 3 -28.03 -1.82 16.10
CA SER A 3 -27.60 -2.09 17.48
C SER A 3 -28.61 -2.84 18.38
N ASP A 4 -29.84 -3.01 17.93
CA ASP A 4 -30.94 -3.64 18.71
C ASP A 4 -31.09 -5.15 18.48
N GLU A 5 -30.39 -5.75 17.50
CA GLU A 5 -30.47 -7.20 17.22
C GLU A 5 -29.39 -8.04 17.93
N ILE A 6 -28.40 -7.41 18.55
CA ILE A 6 -27.27 -8.08 19.23
C ILE A 6 -27.61 -8.35 20.73
N GLY A 7 -28.66 -7.73 21.24
CA GLY A 7 -29.00 -7.74 22.68
C GLY A 7 -29.72 -9.00 23.22
N SER A 8 -30.04 -10.02 22.42
CA SER A 8 -30.99 -11.06 22.85
C SER A 8 -30.45 -12.50 22.96
N THR A 9 -29.15 -12.75 22.83
CA THR A 9 -28.63 -14.14 22.85
C THR A 9 -27.64 -14.47 23.97
N PHE A 10 -27.31 -13.54 24.86
CA PHE A 10 -26.53 -13.86 26.05
C PHE A 10 -27.15 -13.17 27.27
N ASP A 11 -27.77 -13.95 28.15
CA ASP A 11 -28.28 -13.54 29.45
C ASP A 11 -27.10 -13.48 30.44
N TRP A 12 -26.56 -12.25 30.65
CA TRP A 12 -25.37 -12.02 31.48
C TRP A 12 -25.76 -11.71 32.96
N ASP A 13 -26.88 -12.17 33.44
CA ASP A 13 -27.17 -12.23 34.89
C ASP A 13 -26.39 -13.42 35.50
N VAL A 14 -25.05 -13.29 35.53
CA VAL A 14 -24.17 -14.31 36.08
C VAL A 14 -23.98 -14.03 37.56
N SER A 15 -24.71 -14.76 38.39
CA SER A 15 -24.29 -15.04 39.77
C SER A 15 -22.98 -15.80 39.80
N PRO A 16 -22.13 -15.70 40.84
CA PRO A 16 -20.74 -16.17 40.85
C PRO A 16 -20.57 -17.69 41.02
N GLU A 17 -21.32 -18.50 40.35
CA GLU A 17 -21.09 -19.94 40.20
C GLU A 17 -20.94 -20.26 38.71
N LEU A 18 -19.80 -19.84 38.15
CA LEU A 18 -19.36 -20.32 36.84
C LEU A 18 -18.92 -21.78 36.95
N SER A 19 -19.84 -22.70 36.78
CA SER A 19 -19.51 -24.05 36.29
C SER A 19 -18.92 -23.85 34.87
N GLU A 20 -17.73 -24.39 34.62
CA GLU A 20 -17.02 -24.34 33.33
C GLU A 20 -17.98 -24.52 32.16
N PRO A 21 -18.19 -23.55 31.26
CA PRO A 21 -18.95 -23.78 30.06
C PRO A 21 -18.11 -24.65 29.12
N GLU A 22 -18.54 -25.88 28.88
CA GLU A 22 -18.16 -26.67 27.71
C GLU A 22 -18.70 -25.96 26.45
N LEU A 23 -18.09 -24.85 26.05
CA LEU A 23 -18.36 -24.21 24.78
C LEU A 23 -17.25 -24.61 23.83
N PRO A 24 -17.50 -25.38 22.77
CA PRO A 24 -16.61 -25.42 21.62
C PRO A 24 -16.71 -24.05 20.95
N CYS A 25 -15.88 -23.10 21.38
CA CYS A 25 -15.76 -21.80 20.73
C CYS A 25 -14.74 -21.95 19.61
N ASP A 26 -15.16 -21.64 18.38
CA ASP A 26 -14.20 -21.45 17.27
C ASP A 26 -13.36 -20.18 17.48
N ASP A 27 -12.25 -20.10 16.79
CA ASP A 27 -11.29 -18.99 16.90
C ASP A 27 -11.92 -17.61 16.62
N GLU A 28 -12.89 -17.53 15.71
CA GLU A 28 -13.63 -16.30 15.38
C GLU A 28 -14.49 -15.83 16.57
N THR A 29 -15.18 -16.76 17.22
CA THR A 29 -15.99 -16.48 18.41
C THR A 29 -15.10 -15.99 19.56
N ILE A 30 -13.96 -16.62 19.80
CA ILE A 30 -13.00 -16.20 20.84
C ILE A 30 -12.50 -14.77 20.55
N SER A 31 -12.11 -14.48 19.30
CA SER A 31 -11.65 -13.14 18.89
C SER A 31 -12.72 -12.07 19.14
N ARG A 32 -13.98 -12.37 18.82
CA ARG A 32 -15.09 -11.45 19.04
C ARG A 32 -15.35 -11.20 20.51
N ILE A 33 -15.35 -12.23 21.34
CA ILE A 33 -15.55 -12.09 22.80
C ILE A 33 -14.48 -11.19 23.41
N LEU A 34 -13.20 -11.38 23.04
CA LEU A 34 -12.09 -10.55 23.54
C LEU A 34 -12.28 -9.08 23.19
N SER A 35 -12.65 -8.79 21.95
CA SER A 35 -12.89 -7.40 21.52
C SER A 35 -14.14 -6.80 22.17
N ASP A 36 -15.26 -7.52 22.24
CA ASP A 36 -16.52 -7.05 22.82
C ASP A 36 -16.37 -6.68 24.30
N ILE A 37 -15.58 -7.46 25.05
CA ILE A 37 -15.29 -7.17 26.46
C ILE A 37 -14.47 -5.89 26.59
N ALA A 38 -13.47 -5.69 25.73
CA ALA A 38 -12.70 -4.45 25.73
C ALA A 38 -13.59 -3.22 25.42
N PHE A 39 -14.55 -3.34 24.49
CA PHE A 39 -15.53 -2.28 24.22
C PHE A 39 -16.45 -2.00 25.41
N ARG A 40 -17.01 -3.04 26.01
CA ARG A 40 -17.95 -2.91 27.16
C ARG A 40 -17.26 -2.27 28.35
N PHE A 41 -16.11 -2.76 28.78
CA PHE A 41 -15.40 -2.21 29.93
C PHE A 41 -14.90 -0.78 29.69
N THR A 42 -14.64 -0.39 28.45
CA THR A 42 -14.32 0.99 28.09
C THR A 42 -15.48 1.94 28.47
N GLU A 43 -16.73 1.57 28.15
CA GLU A 43 -17.89 2.41 28.47
C GLU A 43 -18.10 2.54 29.99
N ASP A 44 -17.82 1.51 30.77
CA ASP A 44 -17.88 1.54 32.24
C ASP A 44 -16.78 2.42 32.85
N LEU A 45 -15.61 2.51 32.21
CA LEU A 45 -14.47 3.30 32.67
C LEU A 45 -14.55 4.79 32.30
N VAL A 46 -15.10 5.13 31.15
CA VAL A 46 -15.18 6.54 30.66
C VAL A 46 -15.86 7.49 31.65
N GLY A 47 -16.75 6.98 32.53
CA GLY A 47 -17.42 7.76 33.56
C GLY A 47 -16.60 8.01 34.86
N GLN A 48 -15.42 7.41 35.00
CA GLN A 48 -14.63 7.47 36.25
C GLN A 48 -13.69 8.68 36.29
N SER A 49 -13.76 9.50 37.34
CA SER A 49 -13.07 10.77 37.46
C SER A 49 -11.53 10.71 37.68
N GLY A 50 -10.96 9.51 37.84
CA GLY A 50 -9.53 9.31 38.13
C GLY A 50 -8.63 9.21 36.86
N LEU A 51 -9.19 8.89 35.72
CA LEU A 51 -8.46 8.55 34.49
C LEU A 51 -7.84 9.74 33.74
N THR A 52 -8.30 10.96 34.01
CA THR A 52 -7.93 12.17 33.24
C THR A 52 -6.47 12.60 33.41
N ARG A 53 -5.75 12.11 34.41
CA ARG A 53 -4.40 12.57 34.75
C ARG A 53 -3.32 11.93 33.85
N ASP A 54 -3.50 10.69 33.47
CA ASP A 54 -2.48 9.91 32.76
C ASP A 54 -2.65 9.94 31.24
N ILE A 55 -3.79 10.43 30.76
CA ILE A 55 -4.16 10.51 29.36
C ILE A 55 -3.14 11.26 28.48
N PRO A 56 -2.64 12.47 28.84
CA PRO A 56 -1.70 13.18 27.98
C PRO A 56 -0.40 12.40 27.71
N THR A 57 0.05 11.57 28.67
CA THR A 57 1.23 10.71 28.51
C THR A 57 0.95 9.59 27.53
N VAL A 58 -0.24 8.99 27.62
CA VAL A 58 -0.68 7.91 26.73
C VAL A 58 -0.96 8.43 25.31
N GLU A 59 -1.59 9.58 25.18
CA GLU A 59 -1.81 10.24 23.87
C GLU A 59 -0.49 10.52 23.17
N LYS A 60 0.49 11.05 23.90
CA LYS A 60 1.83 11.24 23.35
C LYS A 60 2.46 9.91 22.93
N TRP A 61 2.36 8.87 23.76
CA TRP A 61 2.88 7.54 23.46
C TRP A 61 2.22 6.92 22.22
N LEU A 62 0.91 7.13 22.00
CA LEU A 62 0.17 6.71 20.80
C LEU A 62 0.61 7.51 19.57
N SER A 63 0.73 8.85 19.71
CA SER A 63 1.18 9.74 18.63
C SER A 63 2.61 9.41 18.17
N ASP A 64 3.53 9.14 19.11
CA ASP A 64 4.91 8.75 18.82
C ASP A 64 4.99 7.41 18.03
N ARG A 65 3.92 6.63 18.06
CA ARG A 65 3.75 5.36 17.31
C ARG A 65 3.00 5.48 15.99
N GLY A 66 2.65 6.70 15.60
CA GLY A 66 1.93 6.97 14.35
C GLY A 66 0.44 6.61 14.40
N VAL A 67 -0.13 6.43 15.60
CA VAL A 67 -1.58 6.30 15.75
C VAL A 67 -2.20 7.67 15.48
N PRO A 68 -3.11 7.80 14.49
CA PRO A 68 -3.73 9.07 14.16
C PRO A 68 -4.57 9.60 15.32
N ASP A 69 -4.69 10.93 15.38
CA ASP A 69 -5.54 11.61 16.37
C ASP A 69 -7.01 11.35 15.97
N GLU A 70 -7.62 10.34 16.57
CA GLU A 70 -9.02 9.97 16.34
C GLU A 70 -9.97 10.86 17.16
N ALA A 71 -11.18 11.01 16.69
CA ALA A 71 -12.22 11.82 17.37
C ALA A 71 -12.52 11.34 18.81
N ASP A 72 -12.07 10.15 19.20
CA ASP A 72 -12.22 9.55 20.53
C ASP A 72 -10.95 8.80 20.99
N THR A 73 -9.81 9.47 20.94
CA THR A 73 -8.49 8.94 21.33
C THR A 73 -8.51 8.36 22.77
N HIS A 74 -9.33 8.91 23.64
CA HIS A 74 -9.55 8.43 24.98
C HIS A 74 -10.13 7.01 25.06
N ARG A 75 -11.22 6.77 24.36
CA ARG A 75 -11.84 5.43 24.32
C ARG A 75 -10.94 4.42 23.67
N PHE A 76 -10.24 4.83 22.62
CA PHE A 76 -9.27 3.99 21.96
C PHE A 76 -8.13 3.59 22.93
N ALA A 77 -7.54 4.56 23.65
CA ALA A 77 -6.50 4.28 24.64
C ALA A 77 -6.97 3.31 25.74
N LEU A 78 -8.20 3.49 26.23
CA LEU A 78 -8.79 2.57 27.23
C LEU A 78 -8.97 1.15 26.70
N ARG A 79 -9.49 0.99 25.49
CA ARG A 79 -9.64 -0.34 24.87
C ARG A 79 -8.31 -1.04 24.72
N LEU A 80 -7.32 -0.30 24.28
CA LEU A 80 -5.96 -0.81 24.09
C LEU A 80 -5.32 -1.18 25.44
N ALA A 81 -5.55 -0.37 26.50
CA ALA A 81 -5.08 -0.65 27.86
C ALA A 81 -5.73 -1.93 28.43
N LEU A 82 -7.02 -2.12 28.21
CA LEU A 82 -7.76 -3.31 28.63
C LEU A 82 -7.24 -4.56 27.89
N TYR A 83 -7.07 -4.46 26.59
CA TYR A 83 -6.49 -5.53 25.78
C TYR A 83 -5.07 -5.86 26.24
N ARG A 84 -4.25 -4.87 26.47
CA ARG A 84 -2.89 -5.03 26.99
C ARG A 84 -2.88 -5.71 28.35
N ARG A 85 -3.78 -5.32 29.27
CA ARG A 85 -3.89 -5.96 30.60
C ARG A 85 -4.25 -7.43 30.47
N PHE A 86 -5.20 -7.79 29.60
CA PHE A 86 -5.51 -9.17 29.27
C PHE A 86 -4.27 -9.92 28.78
N LEU A 87 -3.53 -9.36 27.82
CA LEU A 87 -2.31 -9.98 27.29
C LEU A 87 -1.28 -10.23 28.39
N ARG A 88 -1.02 -9.24 29.25
CA ARG A 88 -0.06 -9.41 30.37
C ARG A 88 -0.54 -10.48 31.36
N ALA A 89 -1.82 -10.54 31.70
CA ALA A 89 -2.38 -11.56 32.57
C ALA A 89 -2.26 -12.96 31.97
N ALA A 90 -2.56 -13.12 30.66
CA ALA A 90 -2.40 -14.38 29.96
C ALA A 90 -0.93 -14.82 29.91
N LEU A 91 -0.03 -13.91 29.56
CA LEU A 91 1.42 -14.20 29.47
C LEU A 91 2.04 -14.50 30.83
N TYR A 92 1.67 -13.73 31.86
CA TYR A 92 2.09 -14.01 33.24
C TYR A 92 1.70 -15.42 33.68
N THR A 93 0.47 -15.84 33.40
CA THR A 93 0.01 -17.17 33.79
C THR A 93 0.78 -18.27 33.07
N LEU A 94 1.11 -18.10 31.79
CA LEU A 94 1.93 -19.04 31.06
C LEU A 94 3.33 -19.16 31.68
N HIS A 95 3.91 -18.07 32.17
CA HIS A 95 5.17 -18.08 32.86
C HIS A 95 5.06 -18.73 34.26
N SER A 96 4.04 -18.38 35.08
CA SER A 96 3.89 -18.90 36.43
C SER A 96 3.63 -20.43 36.49
N THR A 97 3.18 -21.03 35.38
CA THR A 97 3.06 -22.50 35.28
C THR A 97 4.41 -23.20 35.05
N THR A 98 5.42 -22.51 34.54
CA THR A 98 6.71 -23.05 34.16
C THR A 98 7.86 -22.56 35.02
N ASP A 99 7.72 -21.40 35.66
CA ASP A 99 8.73 -20.73 36.48
C ASP A 99 8.33 -20.76 37.98
N ALA A 100 9.10 -21.45 38.80
CA ALA A 100 8.83 -21.64 40.22
C ALA A 100 9.02 -20.33 41.05
N ASP A 101 9.68 -19.31 40.48
CA ASP A 101 9.89 -18.03 41.14
C ASP A 101 8.69 -17.08 41.01
N LEU A 102 7.71 -17.44 40.13
CA LEU A 102 6.47 -16.71 39.96
C LEU A 102 5.30 -17.40 40.68
N VAL A 103 4.59 -16.66 41.50
CA VAL A 103 3.39 -17.14 42.21
C VAL A 103 2.17 -17.09 41.29
N GLU A 104 1.13 -17.84 41.64
CA GLU A 104 -0.14 -17.77 40.94
C GLU A 104 -0.72 -16.35 41.01
N LEU A 105 -1.31 -15.87 39.88
CA LEU A 105 -1.93 -14.55 39.82
C LEU A 105 -3.18 -14.50 40.66
N ASP A 106 -3.21 -13.64 41.67
CA ASP A 106 -4.32 -13.43 42.60
C ASP A 106 -5.01 -12.08 42.31
N LEU A 107 -6.33 -12.02 42.49
CA LEU A 107 -7.13 -10.81 42.33
C LEU A 107 -6.78 -9.74 43.38
N ASP A 108 -6.33 -10.15 44.55
CA ASP A 108 -5.94 -9.26 45.67
C ASP A 108 -4.59 -8.54 45.41
N ASN A 109 -3.85 -8.94 44.38
CA ASN A 109 -2.52 -8.38 44.07
C ASN A 109 -2.62 -7.11 43.21
N ASP A 110 -1.62 -6.22 43.34
CA ASP A 110 -1.37 -5.18 42.34
C ASP A 110 -0.79 -5.86 41.07
N TRP A 111 -1.67 -6.04 40.10
CA TRP A 111 -1.30 -6.72 38.86
C TRP A 111 -0.18 -6.02 38.09
N ASN A 112 -0.16 -4.67 38.07
CA ASN A 112 0.92 -3.98 37.36
C ASN A 112 2.27 -4.24 38.01
N ALA A 113 2.36 -4.14 39.34
CA ALA A 113 3.56 -4.47 40.09
C ALA A 113 3.97 -5.96 39.93
N THR A 114 2.98 -6.85 39.88
CA THR A 114 3.19 -8.28 39.67
C THR A 114 3.75 -8.57 38.27
N PHE A 115 3.20 -7.91 37.24
CA PHE A 115 3.69 -8.06 35.86
C PHE A 115 5.07 -7.44 35.65
N ASP A 116 5.35 -6.29 36.29
CA ASP A 116 6.65 -5.62 36.23
C ASP A 116 7.74 -6.51 36.86
N ASN A 117 7.42 -7.15 38.01
CA ASN A 117 8.32 -8.14 38.62
C ASN A 117 8.54 -9.35 37.70
N ALA A 118 7.50 -9.84 37.05
CA ALA A 118 7.63 -10.95 36.11
C ALA A 118 8.50 -10.60 34.90
N TYR A 119 8.44 -9.38 34.40
CA TYR A 119 9.35 -8.87 33.36
C TYR A 119 10.82 -8.93 33.85
N GLU A 120 11.10 -8.47 35.07
CA GLU A 120 12.44 -8.51 35.68
C GLU A 120 12.97 -9.93 35.83
N VAL A 121 12.10 -10.89 36.21
CA VAL A 121 12.48 -12.29 36.42
C VAL A 121 12.68 -13.04 35.11
N THR A 122 11.75 -12.88 34.16
CA THR A 122 11.72 -13.71 32.94
C THR A 122 12.47 -13.09 31.76
N GLY A 123 12.62 -11.77 31.75
CA GLY A 123 13.15 -11.01 30.59
C GLY A 123 12.25 -11.07 29.37
N ASP A 124 10.97 -11.50 29.50
CA ASP A 124 10.04 -11.58 28.37
C ASP A 124 9.55 -10.16 28.03
N GLU A 125 10.00 -9.62 26.88
CA GLU A 125 9.66 -8.27 26.42
C GLU A 125 8.14 -8.07 26.22
N GLY A 126 7.36 -9.13 26.11
CA GLY A 126 5.90 -9.09 26.14
C GLY A 126 5.30 -8.59 27.46
N LEU A 127 6.04 -8.67 28.58
CA LEU A 127 5.64 -8.17 29.89
C LEU A 127 6.18 -6.79 30.22
N GLN A 128 7.02 -6.17 29.37
CA GLN A 128 7.65 -4.87 29.67
C GLN A 128 6.60 -3.81 30.06
N PRO A 129 6.91 -2.95 31.06
CA PRO A 129 5.99 -1.87 31.44
C PRO A 129 5.80 -0.83 30.33
N LEU A 130 4.56 -0.40 30.11
CA LEU A 130 4.22 0.62 29.12
C LEU A 130 3.41 1.75 29.76
N PRO A 131 3.47 2.99 29.23
CA PRO A 131 2.65 4.10 29.70
C PRO A 131 1.16 3.81 29.75
N ILE A 132 0.66 2.99 28.83
CA ILE A 132 -0.76 2.63 28.72
C ILE A 132 -1.23 1.73 29.87
N ASP A 133 -0.34 1.00 30.53
CA ASP A 133 -0.66 0.07 31.62
C ASP A 133 -1.27 0.79 32.83
N HIS A 134 -0.95 2.08 33.02
CA HIS A 134 -1.52 2.89 34.09
C HIS A 134 -3.03 3.13 33.95
N LEU A 135 -3.56 3.17 32.72
CA LEU A 135 -4.98 3.37 32.48
C LEU A 135 -5.82 2.17 32.98
N SER A 136 -5.25 0.99 33.00
CA SER A 136 -5.91 -0.23 33.47
C SER A 136 -5.77 -0.49 34.97
N SER A 137 -5.04 0.38 35.72
CA SER A 137 -4.86 0.22 37.19
C SER A 137 -6.15 0.50 38.01
N HIS A 138 -7.17 1.06 37.38
CA HIS A 138 -8.47 1.41 38.01
C HIS A 138 -9.58 0.36 37.75
N LEU A 139 -9.23 -0.79 37.18
CA LEU A 139 -10.18 -1.87 36.98
C LEU A 139 -10.67 -2.44 38.32
N SER A 140 -11.95 -2.86 38.37
CA SER A 140 -12.49 -3.57 39.50
C SER A 140 -12.01 -5.03 39.51
N GLU A 141 -11.97 -5.65 40.70
CA GLU A 141 -11.70 -7.09 40.85
C GLU A 141 -12.62 -7.97 39.97
N GLU A 142 -13.86 -7.53 39.77
CA GLU A 142 -14.83 -8.20 38.91
C GLU A 142 -14.39 -8.19 37.44
N MET A 143 -13.88 -7.04 36.94
CA MET A 143 -13.33 -6.93 35.58
C MET A 143 -12.07 -7.80 35.44
N ASP A 144 -11.16 -7.79 36.43
CA ASP A 144 -9.97 -8.62 36.41
C ASP A 144 -10.33 -10.12 36.43
N SER A 145 -11.36 -10.52 37.19
CA SER A 145 -11.87 -11.90 37.19
C SER A 145 -12.36 -12.33 35.80
N VAL A 146 -13.07 -11.45 35.08
CA VAL A 146 -13.49 -11.73 33.68
C VAL A 146 -12.29 -11.87 32.76
N LEU A 147 -11.28 -10.99 32.85
CA LEU A 147 -10.08 -11.08 32.03
C LEU A 147 -9.31 -12.40 32.29
N LEU A 148 -9.27 -12.85 33.55
CA LEU A 148 -8.67 -14.15 33.89
C LEU A 148 -9.44 -15.33 33.28
N ALA A 149 -10.76 -15.27 33.27
CA ALA A 149 -11.60 -16.33 32.69
C ALA A 149 -11.42 -16.50 31.18
N LEU A 150 -11.10 -15.39 30.45
CA LEU A 150 -10.85 -15.41 29.00
C LEU A 150 -9.61 -16.20 28.57
N ARG A 151 -8.72 -16.57 29.49
CA ARG A 151 -7.57 -17.40 29.19
C ARG A 151 -7.96 -18.83 28.79
N THR A 152 -9.02 -19.37 29.39
CA THR A 152 -9.47 -20.75 29.10
C THR A 152 -9.84 -20.93 27.63
N PRO A 153 -10.72 -20.11 27.02
CA PRO A 153 -10.97 -20.20 25.59
C PRO A 153 -9.71 -19.95 24.74
N LEU A 154 -8.86 -18.97 25.11
CA LEU A 154 -7.62 -18.71 24.35
C LEU A 154 -6.66 -19.93 24.38
N ASN A 155 -6.56 -20.63 25.52
CA ASN A 155 -5.74 -21.83 25.64
C ASN A 155 -6.26 -23.00 24.78
N SER A 156 -7.53 -23.00 24.42
CA SER A 156 -8.16 -24.01 23.57
C SER A 156 -8.22 -23.61 22.07
N ALA A 157 -7.75 -22.44 21.72
CA ALA A 157 -7.75 -21.95 20.35
C ALA A 157 -6.88 -22.84 19.44
N GLU A 158 -7.37 -23.13 18.23
CA GLU A 158 -6.60 -23.87 17.24
C GLU A 158 -5.42 -23.03 16.71
N ASN A 159 -5.65 -21.72 16.53
CA ASN A 159 -4.64 -20.76 16.08
C ASN A 159 -4.63 -19.51 16.98
N PRO A 160 -3.95 -19.55 18.13
CA PRO A 160 -3.90 -18.42 19.06
C PRO A 160 -3.38 -17.11 18.41
N ALA A 161 -2.46 -17.21 17.44
CA ALA A 161 -1.94 -16.05 16.73
C ALA A 161 -3.03 -15.34 15.91
N SER A 162 -3.89 -16.08 15.23
CA SER A 162 -5.04 -15.52 14.51
C SER A 162 -6.08 -14.95 15.45
N VAL A 163 -6.37 -15.61 16.57
CA VAL A 163 -7.31 -15.12 17.59
C VAL A 163 -6.85 -13.75 18.11
N LEU A 164 -5.60 -13.62 18.52
CA LEU A 164 -5.08 -12.39 19.07
C LEU A 164 -4.96 -11.29 18.00
N ALA A 165 -4.52 -11.62 16.78
CA ALA A 165 -4.49 -10.66 15.68
C ALA A 165 -5.87 -10.11 15.35
N ASN A 166 -6.87 -10.97 15.17
CA ASN A 166 -8.24 -10.56 14.85
C ASN A 166 -8.89 -9.75 15.99
N SER A 167 -8.61 -10.12 17.25
CA SER A 167 -9.09 -9.33 18.41
C SER A 167 -8.48 -7.91 18.39
N TYR A 168 -7.19 -7.80 18.12
CA TYR A 168 -6.51 -6.51 17.97
C TYR A 168 -7.07 -5.70 16.79
N GLU A 169 -7.31 -6.34 15.66
CA GLU A 169 -7.91 -5.69 14.48
C GLU A 169 -9.31 -5.16 14.73
N ASN A 170 -10.10 -5.82 15.57
CA ASN A 170 -11.42 -5.34 15.96
C ASN A 170 -11.34 -4.11 16.90
N ILE A 171 -10.28 -4.00 17.70
CA ILE A 171 -10.07 -2.91 18.67
C ILE A 171 -9.48 -1.67 17.98
N VAL A 172 -8.55 -1.86 17.06
CA VAL A 172 -7.87 -0.79 16.32
C VAL A 172 -8.61 -0.46 15.04
N SER A 173 -8.93 0.80 14.81
CA SER A 173 -9.66 1.20 13.61
C SER A 173 -8.92 0.81 12.32
N GLN A 174 -9.67 0.51 11.28
CA GLN A 174 -9.10 0.17 9.97
C GLN A 174 -8.23 1.30 9.41
N GLU A 175 -8.56 2.56 9.72
CA GLU A 175 -7.78 3.72 9.28
C GLU A 175 -6.43 3.77 9.99
N ALA A 176 -6.40 3.57 11.31
CA ALA A 176 -5.16 3.52 12.08
C ALA A 176 -4.24 2.38 11.62
N ARG A 177 -4.78 1.16 11.40
CA ARG A 177 -4.02 0.01 10.89
C ARG A 177 -3.43 0.27 9.50
N ARG A 178 -4.19 0.94 8.62
CA ARG A 178 -3.72 1.32 7.27
C ARG A 178 -2.59 2.34 7.32
N GLU A 179 -2.65 3.31 8.23
CA GLU A 179 -1.57 4.29 8.38
C GLU A 179 -0.30 3.66 8.95
N MET A 180 -0.44 2.73 9.89
CA MET A 180 0.67 1.93 10.44
C MET A 180 1.15 0.85 9.46
N GLY A 181 0.38 0.53 8.41
CA GLY A 181 0.70 -0.51 7.43
C GLY A 181 0.61 -1.93 7.98
N GLN A 182 -0.19 -2.15 9.03
CA GLN A 182 -0.37 -3.43 9.71
C GLN A 182 -1.52 -4.22 9.07
N PHE A 183 -1.21 -5.43 8.59
CA PHE A 183 -2.18 -6.35 8.00
C PHE A 183 -1.88 -7.77 8.46
N ALA A 184 -2.89 -8.46 8.96
CA ALA A 184 -2.77 -9.85 9.33
C ALA A 184 -2.50 -10.74 8.10
N THR A 185 -1.68 -11.77 8.26
CA THR A 185 -1.42 -12.75 7.21
C THR A 185 -2.36 -13.94 7.36
N PRO A 186 -3.20 -14.26 6.36
CA PRO A 186 -4.06 -15.43 6.42
C PRO A 186 -3.27 -16.73 6.64
N THR A 187 -3.85 -17.65 7.42
CA THR A 187 -3.15 -18.87 7.82
C THR A 187 -2.69 -19.74 6.65
N SER A 188 -3.47 -19.83 5.58
CA SER A 188 -3.10 -20.60 4.37
C SER A 188 -1.90 -19.99 3.64
N VAL A 189 -1.86 -18.65 3.53
CA VAL A 189 -0.72 -17.91 2.97
C VAL A 189 0.52 -18.08 3.87
N ALA A 190 0.35 -17.90 5.18
CA ALA A 190 1.43 -18.07 6.17
C ALA A 190 2.05 -19.48 6.10
N ARG A 191 1.21 -20.50 5.93
CA ARG A 191 1.65 -21.91 5.80
C ARG A 191 2.48 -22.12 4.54
N CYS A 192 2.04 -21.58 3.42
CA CYS A 192 2.78 -21.65 2.16
C CYS A 192 4.14 -20.94 2.27
N MET A 193 4.18 -19.73 2.83
CA MET A 193 5.43 -19.01 3.04
C MET A 193 6.38 -19.76 4.01
N ALA A 194 5.83 -20.34 5.08
CA ALA A 194 6.59 -21.13 6.05
C ALA A 194 7.20 -22.39 5.44
N SER A 195 6.51 -23.06 4.52
CA SER A 195 7.04 -24.24 3.82
C SER A 195 8.30 -23.92 3.01
N TRP A 196 8.39 -22.71 2.46
CA TRP A 196 9.59 -22.25 1.76
C TRP A 196 10.73 -21.85 2.68
N ALA A 197 10.47 -20.94 3.62
CA ALA A 197 11.50 -20.39 4.50
C ALA A 197 12.09 -21.46 5.44
N ASN A 198 11.29 -22.45 5.85
CA ASN A 198 11.67 -23.55 6.73
C ASN A 198 11.88 -24.85 5.94
N SER A 199 12.60 -24.80 4.83
CA SER A 199 12.84 -25.94 3.94
C SER A 199 13.60 -27.10 4.61
N ASP A 200 14.42 -26.84 5.62
CA ASP A 200 14.96 -27.83 6.57
C ASP A 200 14.33 -27.56 7.94
N PRO A 201 13.74 -28.57 8.61
CA PRO A 201 13.15 -28.38 9.95
C PRO A 201 14.13 -27.86 11.00
N ARG A 202 15.43 -27.98 10.79
CA ARG A 202 16.48 -27.47 11.69
C ARG A 202 16.92 -26.05 11.38
N SER A 203 16.37 -25.43 10.32
CA SER A 203 16.67 -24.06 9.89
C SER A 203 16.45 -23.07 11.03
N LYS A 204 17.36 -22.13 11.20
CA LYS A 204 17.16 -20.96 12.05
C LYS A 204 16.40 -19.89 11.26
N ILE A 205 15.27 -19.45 11.80
CA ILE A 205 14.32 -18.57 11.09
C ILE A 205 14.24 -17.21 11.77
N LEU A 206 14.23 -16.15 10.95
CA LEU A 206 13.97 -14.77 11.36
C LEU A 206 12.61 -14.31 10.80
N ASP A 207 11.80 -13.69 11.66
CA ASP A 207 10.55 -13.03 11.30
C ASP A 207 10.64 -11.53 11.65
N PRO A 208 11.05 -10.68 10.69
CA PRO A 208 11.13 -9.23 10.88
C PRO A 208 9.75 -8.58 10.68
N GLY A 209 9.16 -8.08 11.76
CA GLY A 209 7.77 -7.61 11.79
C GLY A 209 6.81 -8.74 12.17
N ILE A 210 7.15 -9.44 13.27
CA ILE A 210 6.46 -10.69 13.68
C ILE A 210 4.95 -10.49 13.94
N GLY A 211 4.50 -9.30 14.33
CA GLY A 211 3.10 -9.05 14.66
C GLY A 211 2.61 -9.97 15.79
N ALA A 212 1.46 -10.62 15.59
CA ALA A 212 0.94 -11.61 16.53
C ALA A 212 1.59 -13.00 16.41
N GLY A 213 2.57 -13.16 15.50
CA GLY A 213 3.29 -14.41 15.29
C GLY A 213 2.62 -15.38 14.31
N GLN A 214 1.75 -14.92 13.42
CA GLN A 214 1.01 -15.79 12.50
C GLN A 214 1.92 -16.58 11.54
N LEU A 215 2.92 -15.93 10.95
CA LEU A 215 3.90 -16.58 10.08
C LEU A 215 4.75 -17.58 10.89
N THR A 216 5.25 -17.12 12.01
CA THR A 216 6.11 -17.91 12.91
C THR A 216 5.37 -19.10 13.51
N ALA A 217 4.06 -19.00 13.81
CA ALA A 217 3.24 -20.11 14.27
C ALA A 217 3.21 -21.28 13.27
N GLN A 218 3.18 -20.99 11.96
CA GLN A 218 3.22 -22.04 10.93
C GLN A 218 4.61 -22.69 10.83
N VAL A 219 5.68 -21.90 10.97
CA VAL A 219 7.06 -22.42 11.08
C VAL A 219 7.19 -23.35 12.29
N LEU A 220 6.69 -22.92 13.44
CA LEU A 220 6.72 -23.69 14.69
C LEU A 220 5.96 -25.02 14.54
N ALA A 221 4.76 -24.97 13.96
CA ALA A 221 3.95 -26.16 13.70
C ALA A 221 4.69 -27.18 12.79
N ALA A 222 5.36 -26.70 11.74
CA ALA A 222 6.15 -27.53 10.84
C ALA A 222 7.34 -28.18 11.56
N LYS A 223 8.08 -27.40 12.37
CA LYS A 223 9.22 -27.90 13.16
C LYS A 223 8.79 -28.97 14.17
N ARG A 224 7.69 -28.75 14.87
CA ARG A 224 7.10 -29.72 15.81
C ARG A 224 6.67 -31.00 15.11
N SER A 225 5.99 -30.88 13.98
CA SER A 225 5.57 -32.05 13.18
C SER A 225 6.77 -32.87 12.69
N ALA A 226 7.91 -32.23 12.47
CA ALA A 226 9.17 -32.89 12.11
C ALA A 226 9.95 -33.44 13.33
N GLY A 227 9.46 -33.27 14.55
CA GLY A 227 10.09 -33.78 15.78
C GLY A 227 11.36 -33.03 16.19
N VAL A 228 11.43 -31.71 15.89
CA VAL A 228 12.56 -30.86 16.29
C VAL A 228 12.51 -30.66 17.81
N ASP A 229 13.61 -30.93 18.48
CA ASP A 229 13.77 -30.59 19.89
C ASP A 229 13.97 -29.08 20.05
N SER A 230 13.24 -28.46 20.98
CA SER A 230 13.37 -27.02 21.30
C SER A 230 13.22 -26.11 20.08
N PRO A 231 12.10 -26.19 19.31
CA PRO A 231 11.95 -25.47 18.05
C PRO A 231 11.93 -23.95 18.22
N LEU A 232 11.47 -23.43 19.37
CA LEU A 232 11.45 -21.97 19.65
C LEU A 232 12.85 -21.35 19.72
N ARG A 233 13.89 -22.12 20.07
CA ARG A 233 15.29 -21.63 20.02
C ARG A 233 15.80 -21.35 18.62
N GLN A 234 15.15 -21.89 17.61
CA GLN A 234 15.52 -21.69 16.21
C GLN A 234 14.72 -20.57 15.54
N ILE A 235 13.92 -19.81 16.30
CA ILE A 235 13.05 -18.79 15.78
C ILE A 235 13.34 -17.48 16.51
N VAL A 236 13.61 -16.43 15.74
CA VAL A 236 13.78 -15.04 16.24
C VAL A 236 12.73 -14.17 15.61
N GLY A 237 11.98 -13.45 16.43
CA GLY A 237 10.99 -12.46 15.99
C GLY A 237 11.38 -11.05 16.41
N VAL A 238 11.16 -10.07 15.55
CA VAL A 238 11.44 -8.66 15.81
C VAL A 238 10.20 -7.84 15.49
N ASP A 239 9.80 -6.94 16.39
CA ASP A 239 8.74 -5.95 16.13
C ASP A 239 8.99 -4.67 16.93
N THR A 240 8.51 -3.54 16.45
CA THR A 240 8.56 -2.26 17.16
C THR A 240 7.43 -2.10 18.17
N ASP A 241 6.34 -2.84 17.98
CA ASP A 241 5.15 -2.75 18.82
C ASP A 241 5.21 -3.75 19.98
N PRO A 242 5.34 -3.29 21.24
CA PRO A 242 5.35 -4.20 22.38
C PRO A 242 4.03 -4.96 22.60
N ILE A 243 2.91 -4.50 22.02
CA ILE A 243 1.65 -5.24 22.05
C ILE A 243 1.73 -6.42 21.08
N ALA A 244 2.29 -6.21 19.90
CA ALA A 244 2.59 -7.29 18.96
C ALA A 244 3.52 -8.35 19.59
N ILE A 245 4.59 -7.90 20.25
CA ILE A 245 5.50 -8.81 20.99
C ILE A 245 4.75 -9.62 22.05
N SER A 246 3.82 -9.01 22.79
CA SER A 246 3.01 -9.75 23.78
C SER A 246 2.12 -10.81 23.11
N MET A 247 1.46 -10.44 22.01
CA MET A 247 0.64 -11.38 21.25
C MET A 247 1.47 -12.55 20.70
N ALA A 248 2.63 -12.26 20.12
CA ALA A 248 3.54 -13.27 19.61
C ALA A 248 4.06 -14.21 20.72
N SER A 249 4.45 -13.65 21.89
CA SER A 249 4.92 -14.45 23.02
C SER A 249 3.85 -15.41 23.50
N ILE A 250 2.61 -14.94 23.70
CA ILE A 250 1.48 -15.79 24.09
C ILE A 250 1.22 -16.86 23.04
N SER A 251 1.09 -16.46 21.77
CA SER A 251 0.78 -17.39 20.68
C SER A 251 1.78 -18.53 20.58
N LEU A 252 3.07 -18.20 20.62
CA LEU A 252 4.13 -19.19 20.50
C LEU A 252 4.25 -20.09 21.74
N LYS A 253 4.06 -19.53 22.95
CA LYS A 253 4.05 -20.31 24.19
C LYS A 253 2.85 -21.26 24.28
N LEU A 254 1.67 -20.85 23.80
CA LEU A 254 0.50 -21.75 23.74
C LEU A 254 0.71 -22.91 22.78
N LEU A 255 1.44 -22.68 21.70
CA LEU A 255 1.76 -23.73 20.72
C LEU A 255 2.89 -24.66 21.18
N ASP A 256 3.85 -24.18 21.98
CA ASP A 256 5.00 -24.95 22.46
C ASP A 256 5.42 -24.51 23.87
N GLY A 257 4.71 -24.98 24.87
CA GLY A 257 4.76 -24.52 26.26
C GLY A 257 6.09 -24.72 27.00
N ASN A 258 7.12 -25.31 26.39
CA ASN A 258 8.35 -25.73 27.10
C ASN A 258 9.43 -24.63 27.17
N GLU A 259 9.39 -23.62 26.28
CA GLU A 259 10.42 -22.59 26.17
C GLU A 259 9.86 -21.22 25.87
N SER A 260 10.62 -20.18 26.16
CA SER A 260 10.27 -18.80 25.77
C SER A 260 10.78 -18.51 24.35
N PRO A 261 9.96 -17.88 23.49
CA PRO A 261 10.38 -17.47 22.16
C PRO A 261 11.46 -16.37 22.25
N GLN A 262 12.35 -16.31 21.24
CA GLN A 262 13.37 -15.27 21.14
C GLN A 262 12.78 -14.04 20.44
N LEU A 263 12.13 -13.16 21.18
CA LEU A 263 11.50 -11.94 20.68
C LEU A 263 12.35 -10.71 21.02
N ARG A 264 12.26 -9.68 20.17
CA ARG A 264 12.95 -8.40 20.33
C ARG A 264 12.00 -7.23 20.01
N CYS A 265 11.77 -6.38 20.99
CA CYS A 265 10.95 -5.16 20.83
C CYS A 265 11.81 -3.99 20.34
N GLN A 266 12.12 -3.97 19.06
CA GLN A 266 12.92 -2.91 18.43
C GLN A 266 12.67 -2.78 16.94
N GLY A 267 13.13 -1.66 16.33
CA GLY A 267 13.05 -1.48 14.89
C GLY A 267 13.93 -2.47 14.13
N PHE A 268 13.35 -3.16 13.14
CA PHE A 268 14.10 -4.17 12.39
C PHE A 268 15.30 -3.56 11.62
N ILE A 269 15.17 -2.37 11.05
CA ILE A 269 16.30 -1.73 10.33
C ILE A 269 17.47 -1.39 11.27
N GLN A 270 17.18 -1.14 12.55
CA GLN A 270 18.20 -0.94 13.59
C GLN A 270 18.68 -2.24 14.23
N TYR A 271 17.99 -3.35 13.94
CA TYR A 271 18.39 -4.66 14.42
C TYR A 271 19.67 -5.10 13.70
N SER A 272 20.76 -5.19 14.44
CA SER A 272 22.05 -5.64 13.95
C SER A 272 22.71 -6.50 15.04
N PRO A 273 22.18 -7.70 15.28
CA PRO A 273 22.75 -8.58 16.28
C PRO A 273 24.14 -9.00 15.85
N LEU A 274 25.13 -8.59 16.62
CA LEU A 274 26.50 -9.04 16.48
C LEU A 274 26.76 -10.09 17.54
N THR A 275 27.03 -11.30 17.10
CA THR A 275 27.56 -12.35 17.97
C THR A 275 29.06 -12.23 18.06
N TYR A 276 29.64 -12.34 19.27
CA TYR A 276 31.08 -12.38 19.44
C TYR A 276 31.55 -13.83 19.40
N GLU A 277 32.08 -14.22 18.25
CA GLU A 277 32.67 -15.55 18.04
C GLU A 277 34.11 -15.43 17.54
N ASN A 278 34.99 -16.34 17.99
CA ASN A 278 36.38 -16.41 17.50
C ASN A 278 37.17 -15.11 17.56
N GLU A 279 37.03 -14.30 18.60
CA GLU A 279 37.69 -12.98 18.77
C GLU A 279 37.22 -11.91 17.73
N SER A 280 36.12 -12.13 17.02
CA SER A 280 35.53 -11.18 16.10
C SER A 280 34.02 -11.01 16.35
N TYR A 281 33.47 -9.84 15.98
CA TYR A 281 32.03 -9.62 15.96
C TYR A 281 31.51 -10.03 14.58
N GLU A 282 30.66 -11.06 14.55
CA GLU A 282 29.99 -11.48 13.34
C GLU A 282 28.49 -11.21 13.45
N ARG A 283 27.86 -10.87 12.31
CA ARG A 283 26.42 -10.72 12.26
C ARG A 283 25.74 -12.09 12.40
N GLU A 284 24.74 -12.17 13.23
CA GLU A 284 23.89 -13.37 13.33
C GLU A 284 23.24 -13.66 11.98
N ARG A 285 23.30 -14.92 11.54
CA ARG A 285 22.77 -15.38 10.26
C ARG A 285 21.66 -16.40 10.48
N PHE A 286 20.71 -16.45 9.52
CA PHE A 286 19.55 -17.31 9.53
C PHE A 286 19.49 -18.13 8.25
N ASP A 287 18.97 -19.34 8.36
CA ASP A 287 18.78 -20.22 7.20
C ASP A 287 17.51 -19.85 6.43
N GLY A 288 16.57 -19.18 7.09
CA GLY A 288 15.37 -18.67 6.45
C GLY A 288 14.90 -17.34 7.05
N VAL A 289 14.27 -16.51 6.21
CA VAL A 289 13.54 -15.31 6.61
C VAL A 289 12.14 -15.38 6.06
N ILE A 290 11.16 -15.11 6.91
CA ILE A 290 9.75 -15.05 6.54
C ILE A 290 9.17 -13.73 7.00
N ALA A 291 8.53 -12.95 6.11
CA ALA A 291 8.07 -11.63 6.47
C ALA A 291 6.80 -11.17 5.73
N ASN A 292 5.93 -10.51 6.47
CA ASN A 292 4.92 -9.60 5.96
C ASN A 292 5.21 -8.20 6.56
N PRO A 293 6.14 -7.42 5.97
CA PRO A 293 6.59 -6.15 6.52
C PRO A 293 5.50 -5.07 6.43
N PRO A 294 5.59 -3.98 7.20
CA PRO A 294 4.60 -2.92 7.17
C PRO A 294 4.55 -2.21 5.80
N TYR A 295 3.32 -2.01 5.25
CA TYR A 295 3.09 -1.41 3.94
C TYR A 295 3.04 0.13 3.96
N SER A 296 3.60 0.76 4.99
CA SER A 296 3.61 2.21 5.13
C SER A 296 4.25 2.90 3.93
N ARG A 297 3.61 4.00 3.49
CA ARG A 297 4.09 4.77 2.34
C ARG A 297 5.32 5.59 2.72
N HIS A 298 6.20 5.84 1.74
CA HIS A 298 7.36 6.72 1.92
C HIS A 298 7.02 8.12 2.47
N GLN A 299 5.78 8.58 2.29
CA GLN A 299 5.31 9.90 2.76
C GLN A 299 4.99 9.93 4.26
N SER A 300 4.67 8.79 4.87
CA SER A 300 4.42 8.67 6.31
C SER A 300 5.71 8.52 7.13
N ILE A 301 6.87 8.35 6.51
CA ILE A 301 8.15 8.29 7.18
C ILE A 301 8.77 9.69 7.19
N GLU A 302 9.13 10.22 8.35
CA GLU A 302 9.83 11.50 8.46
C GLU A 302 11.11 11.50 7.63
N ASN A 303 11.39 12.62 6.93
CA ASN A 303 12.53 12.72 6.02
C ASN A 303 13.88 12.40 6.68
N ARG A 304 14.06 12.75 7.95
CA ARG A 304 15.30 12.46 8.70
C ARG A 304 15.44 10.97 8.95
N THR A 305 14.42 10.33 9.50
CA THR A 305 14.37 8.88 9.73
C THR A 305 14.62 8.10 8.44
N LYS A 306 14.08 8.58 7.34
CA LYS A 306 14.25 7.98 6.02
C LYS A 306 15.68 8.06 5.50
N CYS A 307 16.36 9.20 5.71
CA CYS A 307 17.77 9.32 5.36
C CYS A 307 18.62 8.34 6.17
N ASP A 308 18.35 8.22 7.47
CA ASP A 308 19.07 7.31 8.36
C ASP A 308 18.86 5.85 7.95
N ILE A 309 17.62 5.46 7.63
CA ILE A 309 17.28 4.11 7.12
C ILE A 309 18.01 3.83 5.81
N ASN A 310 17.97 4.77 4.84
CA ASN A 310 18.62 4.59 3.55
C ASN A 310 20.15 4.46 3.71
N GLU A 311 20.76 5.24 4.60
CA GLU A 311 22.21 5.16 4.87
C GLU A 311 22.59 3.79 5.46
N ILE A 312 21.82 3.27 6.40
CA ILE A 312 22.05 1.94 6.97
C ILE A 312 21.98 0.87 5.89
N VAL A 313 20.87 0.81 5.15
CA VAL A 313 20.64 -0.22 4.14
C VAL A 313 21.62 -0.12 2.98
N SER A 314 21.93 1.09 2.48
CA SER A 314 22.91 1.29 1.41
C SER A 314 24.32 0.87 1.81
N ARG A 315 24.71 1.16 3.06
CA ARG A 315 26.01 0.72 3.60
C ARG A 315 26.11 -0.80 3.72
N GLU A 316 25.03 -1.47 4.10
CA GLU A 316 25.03 -2.91 4.30
C GLU A 316 24.95 -3.69 2.98
N THR A 317 24.07 -3.28 2.09
CA THR A 317 23.83 -3.98 0.82
C THR A 317 24.75 -3.53 -0.31
N GLY A 318 25.34 -2.35 -0.23
CA GLY A 318 26.06 -1.71 -1.33
C GLY A 318 25.17 -1.11 -2.43
N TYR A 319 23.85 -1.05 -2.22
CA TYR A 319 22.89 -0.52 -3.20
C TYR A 319 22.19 0.73 -2.65
N ASP A 320 22.24 1.82 -3.43
CA ASP A 320 21.49 3.03 -3.13
C ASP A 320 20.02 2.86 -3.53
N LEU A 321 19.14 2.83 -2.54
CA LEU A 321 17.70 2.77 -2.77
C LEU A 321 17.13 4.17 -3.06
N SER A 322 16.05 4.21 -3.84
CA SER A 322 15.36 5.46 -4.16
C SER A 322 14.81 6.15 -2.90
N GLY A 323 14.95 7.48 -2.82
CA GLY A 323 14.27 8.27 -1.77
C GLY A 323 12.74 8.12 -1.72
N THR A 324 12.11 7.47 -2.69
CA THR A 324 10.68 7.14 -2.74
C THR A 324 10.40 5.68 -2.40
N THR A 325 11.40 4.90 -1.98
CA THR A 325 11.23 3.51 -1.55
C THR A 325 10.34 3.43 -0.31
N PRO A 326 9.27 2.60 -0.32
CA PRO A 326 8.45 2.32 0.85
C PRO A 326 9.21 1.49 1.90
N LEU A 327 8.71 1.45 3.13
CA LEU A 327 9.37 0.75 4.23
C LEU A 327 9.61 -0.74 3.92
N TYR A 328 8.64 -1.43 3.32
CA TYR A 328 8.81 -2.85 2.94
C TYR A 328 9.99 -3.10 1.98
N GLY A 329 10.35 -2.13 1.14
CA GLY A 329 11.51 -2.25 0.26
C GLY A 329 12.84 -2.23 1.03
N TYR A 330 12.93 -1.40 2.07
CA TYR A 330 14.07 -1.39 2.98
C TYR A 330 14.13 -2.67 3.81
N PHE A 331 12.98 -3.17 4.28
CA PHE A 331 12.91 -4.46 4.98
C PHE A 331 13.44 -5.61 4.13
N LEU A 332 13.02 -5.68 2.86
CA LEU A 332 13.46 -6.73 1.94
C LEU A 332 14.98 -6.71 1.73
N ALA A 333 15.53 -5.51 1.47
CA ALA A 333 16.97 -5.36 1.25
C ALA A 333 17.77 -5.67 2.52
N HIS A 334 17.37 -5.13 3.67
CA HIS A 334 18.03 -5.37 4.96
C HIS A 334 17.96 -6.84 5.38
N ALA A 335 16.80 -7.50 5.18
CA ALA A 335 16.60 -8.90 5.53
C ALA A 335 17.55 -9.84 4.76
N GLY A 336 17.89 -9.51 3.53
CA GLY A 336 18.84 -10.28 2.74
C GLY A 336 20.22 -10.39 3.38
N GLU A 337 20.62 -9.39 4.18
CA GLU A 337 21.90 -9.36 4.86
C GLU A 337 21.98 -10.32 6.06
N PHE A 338 20.85 -10.86 6.50
CA PHE A 338 20.78 -11.83 7.61
C PHE A 338 20.72 -13.29 7.15
N VAL A 339 20.67 -13.54 5.86
CA VAL A 339 20.49 -14.90 5.33
C VAL A 339 21.83 -15.57 5.05
N THR A 340 21.93 -16.86 5.39
CA THR A 340 23.09 -17.68 5.03
C THR A 340 23.12 -17.97 3.52
N SER A 341 24.28 -18.24 2.95
CA SER A 341 24.36 -18.67 1.55
C SER A 341 23.51 -19.93 1.32
N GLY A 342 22.64 -19.89 0.32
CA GLY A 342 21.65 -20.93 0.04
C GLY A 342 20.40 -20.87 0.91
N GLY A 343 20.35 -19.98 1.90
CA GLY A 343 19.17 -19.76 2.74
C GLY A 343 17.98 -19.19 1.98
N LYS A 344 16.80 -19.30 2.54
CA LYS A 344 15.51 -19.03 1.88
C LYS A 344 14.82 -17.80 2.44
N LEU A 345 14.23 -16.98 1.55
CA LEU A 345 13.37 -15.87 1.95
C LEU A 345 11.98 -16.02 1.34
N ALA A 346 10.96 -15.75 2.16
CA ALA A 346 9.58 -15.62 1.72
C ALA A 346 9.03 -14.25 2.18
N PHE A 347 8.74 -13.38 1.24
CA PHE A 347 8.29 -12.01 1.51
C PHE A 347 6.94 -11.74 0.85
N LEU A 348 5.96 -11.30 1.65
CA LEU A 348 4.66 -10.82 1.19
C LEU A 348 4.69 -9.30 1.15
N ILE A 349 4.64 -8.70 -0.04
CA ILE A 349 4.76 -7.25 -0.25
C ILE A 349 3.85 -6.77 -1.38
N PRO A 350 3.50 -5.47 -1.44
CA PRO A 350 2.72 -4.93 -2.55
C PRO A 350 3.40 -5.06 -3.91
N SER A 351 2.62 -5.42 -4.94
CA SER A 351 3.10 -5.59 -6.33
C SER A 351 3.70 -4.32 -6.97
N ARG A 352 3.52 -3.16 -6.36
CA ARG A 352 4.12 -1.91 -6.83
C ARG A 352 5.64 -1.96 -7.02
N ILE A 353 6.35 -2.84 -6.30
CA ILE A 353 7.78 -3.08 -6.49
C ILE A 353 8.10 -3.56 -7.91
N LEU A 354 7.16 -4.26 -8.56
CA LEU A 354 7.35 -4.84 -9.89
C LEU A 354 7.50 -3.75 -10.97
N ASP A 355 6.78 -2.61 -10.82
CA ASP A 355 6.61 -1.62 -11.88
C ASP A 355 7.09 -0.21 -11.54
N ALA A 356 7.03 0.17 -10.26
CA ALA A 356 7.37 1.53 -9.85
C ALA A 356 8.89 1.81 -9.95
N LYS A 357 9.25 3.05 -10.24
CA LYS A 357 10.67 3.50 -10.37
C LYS A 357 11.53 3.18 -9.13
N PHE A 358 10.94 3.23 -7.94
CA PHE A 358 11.68 2.86 -6.72
C PHE A 358 12.04 1.37 -6.68
N GLY A 359 11.34 0.51 -7.40
CA GLY A 359 11.61 -0.92 -7.50
C GLY A 359 12.87 -1.25 -8.31
N THR A 360 13.32 -0.35 -9.20
CA THR A 360 14.47 -0.61 -10.06
C THR A 360 15.75 -0.96 -9.29
N PRO A 361 16.21 -0.19 -8.28
CA PRO A 361 17.39 -0.59 -7.50
C PRO A 361 17.16 -1.85 -6.67
N LEU A 362 15.94 -2.08 -6.15
CA LEU A 362 15.60 -3.31 -5.44
C LEU A 362 15.63 -4.54 -6.37
N LYS A 363 15.05 -4.44 -7.55
CA LYS A 363 15.12 -5.50 -8.59
C LYS A 363 16.56 -5.80 -8.97
N LYS A 364 17.39 -4.77 -9.12
CA LYS A 364 18.82 -4.94 -9.37
C LYS A 364 19.53 -5.69 -8.25
N TYR A 365 19.22 -5.35 -6.99
CA TYR A 365 19.73 -6.06 -5.82
C TYR A 365 19.30 -7.52 -5.83
N LEU A 366 18.00 -7.81 -6.04
CA LEU A 366 17.48 -9.16 -6.09
C LEU A 366 18.09 -10.01 -7.21
N LEU A 367 18.27 -9.44 -8.41
CA LEU A 367 18.86 -10.15 -9.55
C LEU A 367 20.33 -10.50 -9.36
N ASN A 368 21.07 -9.69 -8.59
CA ASN A 368 22.49 -9.90 -8.38
C ASN A 368 22.78 -10.83 -7.18
N GLU A 369 21.99 -10.67 -6.11
CA GLU A 369 22.29 -11.34 -4.82
C GLU A 369 21.45 -12.59 -4.58
N PHE A 370 20.39 -12.82 -5.37
CA PHE A 370 19.45 -13.91 -5.15
C PHE A 370 19.10 -14.69 -6.41
N GLY A 371 18.94 -16.00 -6.25
CA GLY A 371 18.09 -16.77 -7.14
C GLY A 371 16.63 -16.47 -6.84
N ILE A 372 15.91 -15.84 -7.78
CA ILE A 372 14.46 -15.60 -7.67
C ILE A 372 13.77 -16.88 -8.10
N ASP A 373 13.28 -17.66 -7.15
CA ASP A 373 12.63 -18.95 -7.42
C ASP A 373 11.23 -18.75 -7.99
N GLY A 374 10.48 -17.76 -7.47
CA GLY A 374 9.20 -17.37 -8.04
C GLY A 374 8.59 -16.16 -7.38
N ILE A 375 7.64 -15.57 -8.11
CA ILE A 375 6.82 -14.46 -7.65
C ILE A 375 5.37 -14.84 -7.91
N ILE A 376 4.55 -14.85 -6.84
CA ILE A 376 3.11 -15.10 -6.93
C ILE A 376 2.38 -13.78 -6.74
N GLN A 377 1.53 -13.41 -7.68
CA GLN A 377 0.68 -12.22 -7.61
C GLN A 377 -0.77 -12.64 -7.34
N LEU A 378 -1.39 -12.03 -6.33
CA LEU A 378 -2.81 -12.18 -6.04
C LEU A 378 -3.58 -11.02 -6.66
N GLU A 379 -4.79 -11.29 -7.19
CA GLU A 379 -5.68 -10.23 -7.68
C GLU A 379 -6.31 -9.43 -6.51
N GLU A 380 -6.80 -8.21 -6.80
CA GLU A 380 -7.29 -7.27 -5.77
C GLU A 380 -8.57 -7.74 -5.05
N GLU A 381 -9.38 -8.57 -5.69
CA GLU A 381 -10.69 -9.02 -5.19
C GLU A 381 -10.61 -10.37 -4.47
N THR A 382 -9.43 -10.74 -3.94
CA THR A 382 -9.32 -11.99 -3.19
C THR A 382 -9.93 -11.83 -1.80
N ASP A 383 -10.77 -12.79 -1.39
CA ASP A 383 -11.33 -12.86 -0.02
C ASP A 383 -10.25 -12.97 1.06
N VAL A 384 -9.02 -13.26 0.65
CA VAL A 384 -7.87 -13.51 1.52
C VAL A 384 -7.27 -12.23 2.12
N PHE A 385 -7.38 -11.09 1.41
CA PHE A 385 -6.86 -9.79 1.86
C PHE A 385 -7.89 -8.67 1.63
N PRO A 386 -9.04 -8.68 2.29
CA PRO A 386 -10.14 -7.74 2.01
C PRO A 386 -9.78 -6.28 2.32
N GLU A 387 -8.75 -6.03 3.09
CA GLU A 387 -8.33 -4.69 3.52
C GLU A 387 -7.17 -4.11 2.71
N ILE A 388 -6.45 -4.94 1.95
CA ILE A 388 -5.29 -4.51 1.16
C ILE A 388 -5.77 -3.99 -0.19
N ARG A 389 -5.52 -2.70 -0.42
CA ARG A 389 -5.88 -1.99 -1.66
C ARG A 389 -4.83 -2.09 -2.78
N ALA A 390 -3.77 -2.84 -2.56
CA ALA A 390 -2.72 -3.08 -3.54
C ALA A 390 -2.63 -4.59 -3.75
N LYS A 391 -2.50 -5.05 -4.99
CA LYS A 391 -2.27 -6.47 -5.30
C LYS A 391 -1.07 -6.97 -4.50
N PRO A 392 -1.22 -7.93 -3.57
CA PRO A 392 -0.08 -8.47 -2.86
C PRO A 392 0.70 -9.44 -3.75
N CYS A 393 2.02 -9.49 -3.53
CA CYS A 393 2.91 -10.44 -4.16
C CYS A 393 3.72 -11.19 -3.11
N ILE A 394 3.92 -12.48 -3.31
CA ILE A 394 4.83 -13.29 -2.52
C ILE A 394 6.08 -13.55 -3.34
N PHE A 395 7.23 -13.15 -2.80
CA PHE A 395 8.55 -13.43 -3.37
C PHE A 395 9.16 -14.64 -2.68
N PHE A 396 9.56 -15.63 -3.45
CA PHE A 396 10.35 -16.78 -3.00
C PHE A 396 11.76 -16.66 -3.54
N LEU A 397 12.72 -16.49 -2.65
CA LEU A 397 14.11 -16.17 -2.97
C LEU A 397 15.07 -17.14 -2.31
N THR A 398 16.19 -17.38 -2.97
CA THR A 398 17.33 -18.16 -2.43
C THR A 398 18.57 -17.27 -2.42
N GLN A 399 19.20 -17.08 -1.26
CA GLN A 399 20.41 -16.26 -1.12
C GLN A 399 21.60 -16.87 -1.88
N GLY A 400 22.28 -16.05 -2.66
CA GLY A 400 23.46 -16.37 -3.41
C GLY A 400 23.36 -15.95 -4.87
N GLU A 401 24.51 -15.76 -5.49
CA GLU A 401 24.59 -15.40 -6.92
C GLU A 401 23.85 -16.45 -7.77
N PRO A 402 22.88 -16.03 -8.60
CA PRO A 402 22.08 -16.98 -9.38
C PRO A 402 22.95 -17.71 -10.41
N SER A 403 22.70 -19.01 -10.58
CA SER A 403 23.32 -19.76 -11.67
C SER A 403 22.80 -19.27 -13.03
N ARG A 404 23.60 -19.47 -14.10
CA ARG A 404 23.21 -19.09 -15.47
C ARG A 404 21.91 -19.75 -15.94
N ASP A 405 21.62 -20.95 -15.43
CA ASP A 405 20.42 -21.71 -15.78
C ASP A 405 19.26 -21.44 -14.81
N LYS A 406 19.36 -20.40 -13.97
CA LYS A 406 18.28 -20.06 -13.03
C LYS A 406 17.07 -19.52 -13.77
N HIS A 407 15.93 -20.10 -13.51
CA HIS A 407 14.63 -19.63 -13.99
C HIS A 407 13.81 -19.06 -12.83
N THR A 408 13.07 -18.00 -13.12
CA THR A 408 12.09 -17.37 -12.23
C THR A 408 10.70 -17.72 -12.67
N ARG A 409 9.86 -18.19 -11.77
CA ARG A 409 8.47 -18.50 -12.03
C ARG A 409 7.57 -17.32 -11.66
N PHE A 410 6.66 -16.97 -12.55
CA PHE A 410 5.63 -15.95 -12.35
C PHE A 410 4.27 -16.62 -12.34
N VAL A 411 3.52 -16.46 -11.25
CA VAL A 411 2.19 -17.08 -11.09
C VAL A 411 1.19 -16.01 -10.69
N ARG A 412 0.05 -15.96 -11.41
CA ARG A 412 -1.09 -15.10 -11.05
C ARG A 412 -2.24 -15.97 -10.60
N VAL A 413 -2.82 -15.62 -9.45
CA VAL A 413 -3.97 -16.31 -8.87
C VAL A 413 -5.14 -15.36 -8.70
N SER A 414 -6.34 -15.80 -9.07
CA SER A 414 -7.59 -15.05 -8.88
C SER A 414 -8.10 -15.14 -7.44
N GLN A 415 -7.94 -16.30 -6.84
CA GLN A 415 -8.22 -16.56 -5.44
C GLN A 415 -7.06 -17.36 -4.86
N TRP A 416 -6.86 -17.32 -3.55
CA TRP A 416 -5.82 -18.12 -2.93
C TRP A 416 -6.28 -19.58 -2.85
N PRO A 417 -5.60 -20.50 -3.51
CA PRO A 417 -5.96 -21.91 -3.43
C PRO A 417 -5.60 -22.49 -2.05
N ASP A 418 -6.20 -23.61 -1.70
CA ASP A 418 -5.85 -24.35 -0.47
C ASP A 418 -4.50 -25.11 -0.65
N VAL A 419 -3.45 -24.33 -0.86
CA VAL A 419 -2.07 -24.81 -1.06
C VAL A 419 -1.32 -24.76 0.25
N VAL A 420 -0.66 -25.87 0.57
CA VAL A 420 0.12 -26.00 1.78
C VAL A 420 1.61 -25.75 1.53
N ASP A 421 2.12 -26.07 0.34
CA ASP A 421 3.53 -26.04 0.02
C ASP A 421 3.87 -25.06 -1.11
N ALA A 422 4.86 -24.20 -0.89
CA ALA A 422 5.37 -23.27 -1.90
C ALA A 422 5.88 -24.00 -3.16
N HIS A 423 6.40 -25.22 -3.03
CA HIS A 423 6.85 -26.02 -4.15
C HIS A 423 5.74 -26.34 -5.15
N ASP A 424 4.47 -26.39 -4.72
CA ASP A 424 3.33 -26.57 -5.61
C ASP A 424 3.19 -25.43 -6.60
N PHE A 425 3.47 -24.20 -6.20
CA PHE A 425 3.49 -23.03 -7.09
C PHE A 425 4.74 -22.97 -7.97
N LEU A 426 5.85 -23.49 -7.48
CA LEU A 426 7.14 -23.42 -8.14
C LEU A 426 7.39 -24.62 -9.09
N SER A 427 6.52 -25.63 -9.09
CA SER A 427 6.58 -26.79 -9.97
C SER A 427 5.55 -26.74 -11.10
N THR A 428 6.00 -26.97 -12.34
CA THR A 428 5.13 -26.97 -13.52
C THR A 428 4.04 -28.05 -13.46
N ASP A 429 4.37 -29.22 -12.91
CA ASP A 429 3.47 -30.37 -12.89
C ASP A 429 2.34 -30.24 -11.85
N SER A 430 2.55 -29.41 -10.82
CA SER A 430 1.62 -29.27 -9.71
C SER A 430 0.53 -28.21 -9.97
N LEU A 431 0.83 -27.16 -10.73
CA LEU A 431 -0.08 -26.03 -10.95
C LEU A 431 -1.38 -26.37 -11.66
N SER A 432 -1.37 -27.38 -12.55
CA SER A 432 -2.57 -27.82 -13.25
C SER A 432 -3.68 -28.39 -12.34
N LYS A 433 -3.39 -28.58 -11.05
CA LYS A 433 -4.33 -29.06 -10.04
C LYS A 433 -5.19 -27.92 -9.45
N TYR A 434 -4.78 -26.68 -9.62
CA TYR A 434 -5.38 -25.51 -8.98
C TYR A 434 -6.12 -24.66 -10.01
N SER A 435 -7.45 -24.66 -9.95
CA SER A 435 -8.33 -23.88 -10.85
C SER A 435 -8.22 -22.38 -10.62
N GLU A 436 -7.71 -21.96 -9.45
CA GLU A 436 -7.50 -20.58 -9.02
C GLU A 436 -6.25 -19.95 -9.66
N VAL A 437 -5.38 -20.76 -10.25
CA VAL A 437 -4.22 -20.26 -11.00
C VAL A 437 -4.68 -19.84 -12.40
N GLU A 438 -4.73 -18.55 -12.63
CA GLU A 438 -5.12 -17.99 -13.92
C GLU A 438 -4.01 -18.04 -14.96
N PHE A 439 -2.77 -17.86 -14.49
CA PHE A 439 -1.62 -17.76 -15.35
C PHE A 439 -0.35 -18.22 -14.63
N ALA A 440 0.53 -18.92 -15.34
CA ALA A 440 1.85 -19.26 -14.87
C ALA A 440 2.83 -19.32 -16.03
N THR A 441 4.01 -18.74 -15.84
CA THR A 441 5.09 -18.77 -16.81
C THR A 441 6.45 -18.86 -16.14
N GLU A 442 7.48 -19.12 -16.91
CA GLU A 442 8.85 -19.26 -16.41
C GLU A 442 9.82 -18.55 -17.36
N PHE A 443 10.69 -17.72 -16.81
CA PHE A 443 11.70 -16.97 -17.55
C PHE A 443 13.09 -17.23 -17.00
N ALA A 444 14.08 -17.33 -17.87
CA ALA A 444 15.47 -17.33 -17.44
C ALA A 444 15.78 -16.03 -16.70
N GLN A 445 16.30 -16.14 -15.47
CA GLN A 445 16.53 -14.95 -14.62
C GLN A 445 17.50 -13.96 -15.27
N GLU A 446 18.46 -14.43 -16.07
CA GLU A 446 19.42 -13.59 -16.81
C GLU A 446 18.73 -12.66 -17.85
N LEU A 447 17.51 -12.98 -18.29
CA LEU A 447 16.75 -12.17 -19.23
C LEU A 447 15.91 -11.10 -18.53
N LEU A 448 15.79 -11.15 -17.20
CA LEU A 448 15.02 -10.16 -16.44
C LEU A 448 15.83 -8.87 -16.31
N SER A 449 15.22 -7.75 -16.72
CA SER A 449 15.84 -6.43 -16.55
C SER A 449 15.26 -5.69 -15.33
N PRO A 450 16.09 -5.05 -14.49
CA PRO A 450 15.59 -4.27 -13.37
C PRO A 450 14.84 -3.00 -13.81
N SER A 451 15.06 -2.51 -15.03
CA SER A 451 14.37 -1.33 -15.58
C SER A 451 13.01 -1.66 -16.18
N GLU A 452 12.76 -2.92 -16.51
CA GLU A 452 11.47 -3.36 -17.07
C GLU A 452 10.39 -3.50 -16.01
N ARG A 453 9.15 -3.51 -16.45
CA ARG A 453 7.98 -3.79 -15.62
C ARG A 453 7.80 -5.29 -15.50
N TRP A 454 7.95 -5.82 -14.29
CA TRP A 454 7.81 -7.26 -14.09
C TRP A 454 6.36 -7.73 -14.07
N SER A 455 5.37 -6.82 -13.98
CA SER A 455 3.95 -7.17 -14.15
C SER A 455 3.64 -7.77 -15.52
N GLN A 456 4.41 -7.44 -16.56
CA GLN A 456 4.27 -8.03 -17.90
C GLN A 456 4.43 -9.55 -17.91
N TYR A 457 5.22 -10.11 -16.99
CA TYR A 457 5.48 -11.55 -16.93
C TYR A 457 4.31 -12.36 -16.33
N PHE A 458 3.24 -11.70 -15.87
CA PHE A 458 2.03 -12.34 -15.34
C PHE A 458 0.87 -12.40 -16.36
N SER A 459 1.11 -12.22 -17.63
CA SER A 459 0.09 -12.24 -18.68
C SER A 459 0.57 -12.98 -19.91
N GLU A 460 -0.36 -13.63 -20.64
CA GLU A 460 -0.10 -14.26 -21.94
C GLU A 460 0.18 -13.24 -23.06
N THR A 461 0.19 -11.97 -22.75
CA THR A 461 0.51 -10.98 -23.77
C THR A 461 1.95 -11.25 -24.20
N GLU A 462 2.11 -11.99 -25.30
CA GLU A 462 3.27 -11.78 -26.13
C GLU A 462 3.38 -10.27 -26.27
N VAL A 463 4.43 -9.69 -25.72
CA VAL A 463 4.88 -8.39 -26.14
C VAL A 463 5.35 -8.65 -27.57
N GLU A 464 4.39 -8.70 -28.51
CA GLU A 464 4.72 -8.47 -29.88
C GLU A 464 5.34 -7.07 -29.88
N SER A 465 6.64 -7.02 -29.76
CA SER A 465 7.43 -5.84 -30.08
C SER A 465 7.24 -5.62 -31.56
N HIS A 466 6.14 -4.96 -31.91
CA HIS A 466 6.00 -4.45 -33.25
C HIS A 466 7.11 -3.45 -33.43
N PRO A 467 8.02 -3.66 -34.40
CA PRO A 467 9.15 -2.75 -34.63
C PRO A 467 8.72 -1.32 -34.97
N GLU A 468 7.43 -1.07 -35.12
CA GLU A 468 6.83 0.22 -35.45
C GLU A 468 6.27 1.00 -34.23
N LEU A 469 6.23 0.40 -33.03
CA LEU A 469 5.78 1.07 -31.81
C LEU A 469 6.98 1.66 -31.05
N VAL A 470 6.81 2.90 -30.63
CA VAL A 470 7.82 3.62 -29.82
C VAL A 470 7.25 3.98 -28.46
N GLU A 471 8.09 4.17 -27.47
CA GLU A 471 7.65 4.72 -26.18
C GLU A 471 7.06 6.12 -26.38
N PHE A 472 5.89 6.38 -25.79
CA PHE A 472 5.23 7.69 -25.95
C PHE A 472 6.11 8.84 -25.51
N GLY A 473 6.88 8.67 -24.43
CA GLY A 473 7.87 9.64 -23.97
C GLY A 473 9.00 9.93 -24.98
N SER A 474 9.26 9.06 -25.95
CA SER A 474 10.27 9.31 -26.99
C SER A 474 9.83 10.37 -27.99
N ILE A 475 8.54 10.41 -28.33
CA ILE A 475 7.95 11.32 -29.33
C ILE A 475 7.19 12.52 -28.72
N ALA A 476 6.90 12.48 -27.42
CA ALA A 476 6.12 13.54 -26.74
C ALA A 476 6.75 13.95 -25.40
N THR A 477 6.53 15.19 -25.02
CA THR A 477 6.78 15.70 -23.67
C THR A 477 5.45 15.69 -22.93
N ILE A 478 5.39 14.97 -21.81
CA ILE A 478 4.18 14.79 -21.01
C ILE A 478 4.35 15.52 -19.68
N ASN A 479 3.41 16.40 -19.36
CA ASN A 479 3.39 17.13 -18.10
C ASN A 479 1.99 17.05 -17.46
N ARG A 480 1.90 17.29 -16.17
CA ARG A 480 0.60 17.57 -15.54
C ARG A 480 0.26 19.04 -15.70
N GLY A 481 -1.00 19.33 -15.76
CA GLY A 481 -1.47 20.72 -15.74
C GLY A 481 -1.09 21.45 -14.46
N ILE A 482 -1.45 22.71 -14.37
CA ILE A 482 -1.04 23.67 -13.34
C ILE A 482 -1.57 23.24 -11.96
N ALA A 483 -0.67 23.12 -10.98
CA ALA A 483 -1.03 22.93 -9.59
C ALA A 483 -1.12 24.29 -8.90
N THR A 484 -2.33 24.75 -8.57
CA THR A 484 -2.53 26.08 -7.97
C THR A 484 -2.19 26.14 -6.48
N GLY A 485 -2.45 25.06 -5.74
CA GLY A 485 -2.38 25.00 -4.28
C GLY A 485 -3.68 25.41 -3.58
N LYS A 486 -4.56 26.17 -4.26
CA LYS A 486 -5.90 26.53 -3.78
C LYS A 486 -6.80 26.85 -4.97
N ASN A 487 -7.41 25.82 -5.56
CA ASN A 487 -8.18 26.00 -6.80
C ASN A 487 -9.29 27.05 -6.68
N ASP A 488 -10.02 27.09 -5.57
CA ASP A 488 -11.13 28.00 -5.35
C ASP A 488 -10.71 29.49 -5.28
N PHE A 489 -9.44 29.76 -5.00
CA PHE A 489 -8.88 31.11 -5.06
C PHE A 489 -8.33 31.45 -6.44
N PHE A 490 -7.60 30.52 -7.07
CA PHE A 490 -6.94 30.78 -8.34
C PHE A 490 -7.85 30.61 -9.56
N CYS A 491 -8.90 29.77 -9.49
CA CYS A 491 -9.92 29.66 -10.52
C CYS A 491 -11.02 30.69 -10.23
N LEU A 492 -11.16 31.65 -11.13
CA LEU A 492 -12.01 32.80 -10.92
C LEU A 492 -13.43 32.51 -11.41
N SER A 493 -14.39 32.49 -10.49
CA SER A 493 -15.82 32.38 -10.77
C SER A 493 -16.38 33.68 -11.38
N LYS A 494 -17.58 33.57 -11.91
CA LYS A 494 -18.33 34.77 -12.40
C LYS A 494 -18.54 35.78 -11.27
N GLU A 495 -18.95 35.30 -10.08
CA GLU A 495 -19.14 36.13 -8.89
C GLU A 495 -17.84 36.85 -8.48
N THR A 496 -16.72 36.10 -8.48
CA THR A 496 -15.40 36.67 -8.19
C THR A 496 -15.03 37.76 -9.17
N LEU A 497 -15.34 37.58 -10.45
CA LEU A 497 -15.05 38.61 -11.49
C LEU A 497 -16.02 39.79 -11.49
N GLU A 498 -17.23 39.66 -10.96
CA GLU A 498 -18.15 40.74 -10.70
C GLU A 498 -17.71 41.59 -9.51
N GLU A 499 -17.25 40.95 -8.43
CA GLU A 499 -16.72 41.65 -7.24
C GLU A 499 -15.33 42.25 -7.49
N TYR A 500 -14.46 41.51 -8.17
CA TYR A 500 -13.10 41.90 -8.53
C TYR A 500 -12.93 41.79 -10.03
N PRO A 501 -13.14 42.88 -10.79
CA PRO A 501 -13.02 42.88 -12.26
C PRO A 501 -11.54 42.76 -12.68
N ILE A 502 -10.93 41.60 -12.45
CA ILE A 502 -9.53 41.31 -12.77
C ILE A 502 -9.30 41.49 -14.27
N PRO A 503 -8.33 42.33 -14.70
CA PRO A 503 -8.05 42.58 -16.10
C PRO A 503 -7.61 41.31 -16.86
N LYS A 504 -7.82 41.32 -18.21
CA LYS A 504 -7.53 40.15 -19.06
C LYS A 504 -6.04 39.72 -19.06
N GLU A 505 -5.13 40.66 -18.87
CA GLU A 505 -3.69 40.42 -18.78
C GLU A 505 -3.31 39.55 -17.58
N TYR A 506 -4.07 39.59 -16.48
CA TYR A 506 -3.84 38.81 -15.27
C TYR A 506 -4.69 37.55 -15.19
N ARG A 507 -5.32 37.12 -16.28
CA ARG A 507 -6.10 35.90 -16.31
C ARG A 507 -5.93 35.14 -17.62
N LYS A 508 -5.93 33.78 -17.54
CA LYS A 508 -5.85 32.89 -18.70
C LYS A 508 -7.03 31.94 -18.69
N ARG A 509 -7.44 31.50 -19.88
CA ARG A 509 -8.46 30.46 -20.03
C ARG A 509 -7.94 29.13 -19.48
N ILE A 510 -8.77 28.42 -18.72
CA ILE A 510 -8.41 27.16 -18.10
C ILE A 510 -9.52 26.12 -18.18
N ILE A 511 -9.16 24.87 -18.26
CA ILE A 511 -10.01 23.71 -18.01
C ILE A 511 -9.75 23.26 -16.58
N ARG A 512 -10.76 23.39 -15.71
CA ARG A 512 -10.66 23.05 -14.29
C ARG A 512 -10.76 21.54 -14.05
N SER A 513 -11.57 20.84 -14.85
CA SER A 513 -11.86 19.43 -14.67
C SER A 513 -12.03 18.70 -15.99
N PRO A 514 -11.57 17.45 -16.12
CA PRO A 514 -11.85 16.59 -17.27
C PRO A 514 -13.35 16.40 -17.55
N LYS A 515 -14.20 16.59 -16.53
CA LYS A 515 -15.66 16.47 -16.65
C LYS A 515 -16.29 17.56 -17.53
N GLN A 516 -15.61 18.68 -17.72
CA GLN A 516 -16.05 19.74 -18.62
C GLN A 516 -15.98 19.31 -20.09
N ILE A 517 -15.16 18.31 -20.40
CA ILE A 517 -14.91 17.86 -21.78
C ILE A 517 -15.87 16.73 -22.14
N SER A 518 -16.81 16.99 -23.04
CA SER A 518 -17.84 16.04 -23.48
C SER A 518 -17.46 15.25 -24.74
N GLY A 519 -16.59 15.82 -25.59
CA GLY A 519 -16.18 15.26 -26.88
C GLY A 519 -14.74 14.75 -26.91
N PHE A 520 -14.15 14.67 -28.09
CA PHE A 520 -12.74 14.34 -28.33
C PHE A 520 -11.88 15.55 -28.75
N ALA A 521 -12.48 16.72 -28.85
CA ALA A 521 -11.79 18.00 -29.03
C ALA A 521 -12.39 19.03 -28.09
N VAL A 522 -11.58 20.00 -27.67
CA VAL A 522 -12.00 21.12 -26.83
C VAL A 522 -11.81 22.43 -27.63
N THR A 523 -12.89 23.12 -27.86
CA THR A 523 -12.99 24.28 -28.78
C THR A 523 -13.30 25.58 -28.03
N ASP A 524 -13.26 26.71 -28.77
CA ASP A 524 -13.71 27.99 -28.24
C ASP A 524 -15.22 28.00 -27.92
N GLU A 525 -16.03 27.25 -28.69
CA GLU A 525 -17.47 27.10 -28.46
C GLU A 525 -17.75 26.43 -27.10
N ASP A 526 -17.00 25.38 -26.75
CA ASP A 526 -17.12 24.73 -25.45
C ASP A 526 -16.85 25.72 -24.32
N TRP A 527 -15.80 26.54 -24.46
CA TRP A 527 -15.45 27.53 -23.46
C TRP A 527 -16.53 28.62 -23.31
N TYR A 528 -17.15 29.07 -24.44
CA TYR A 528 -18.26 30.00 -24.37
C TYR A 528 -19.49 29.39 -23.70
N GLN A 529 -19.72 28.09 -23.88
CA GLN A 529 -20.81 27.40 -23.22
C GLN A 529 -20.55 27.30 -21.71
N TRP A 530 -19.36 26.84 -21.28
CA TRP A 530 -18.99 26.79 -19.85
C TRP A 530 -19.15 28.16 -19.15
N ARG A 531 -18.81 29.25 -19.85
CA ARG A 531 -19.05 30.58 -19.30
C ARG A 531 -20.53 30.91 -19.12
N LYS A 532 -21.39 30.45 -20.00
CA LYS A 532 -22.84 30.59 -19.84
C LYS A 532 -23.38 29.79 -18.68
N ASP A 533 -22.83 28.62 -18.48
CA ASP A 533 -23.20 27.71 -17.43
C ASP A 533 -22.54 28.08 -16.06
N GLU A 534 -21.93 29.27 -16.01
CA GLU A 534 -21.32 29.89 -14.82
C GLU A 534 -20.12 29.10 -14.24
N GLU A 535 -19.49 28.28 -15.04
CA GLU A 535 -18.30 27.54 -14.61
C GLU A 535 -17.06 28.44 -14.47
N ASP A 536 -16.11 27.99 -13.61
CA ASP A 536 -14.83 28.69 -13.37
C ASP A 536 -13.86 28.41 -14.52
N VAL A 537 -13.86 29.25 -15.51
CA VAL A 537 -13.09 29.09 -16.76
C VAL A 537 -11.88 30.02 -16.90
N TRP A 538 -11.59 30.78 -15.84
CA TRP A 538 -10.45 31.68 -15.78
C TRP A 538 -9.49 31.32 -14.65
N LEU A 539 -8.20 31.36 -14.93
CA LEU A 539 -7.12 31.20 -13.95
C LEU A 539 -6.50 32.57 -13.67
N LEU A 540 -6.33 32.94 -12.41
CA LEU A 540 -5.47 34.04 -12.00
C LEU A 540 -4.03 33.73 -12.41
N TYR A 541 -3.45 34.60 -13.26
CA TYR A 541 -2.16 34.34 -13.88
C TYR A 541 -1.30 35.60 -13.92
N CYS A 542 -0.57 35.86 -12.81
CA CYS A 542 0.29 37.02 -12.64
C CYS A 542 1.67 36.77 -13.24
N ARG A 543 1.77 36.87 -14.58
CA ARG A 543 3.01 36.71 -15.35
C ARG A 543 3.07 37.66 -16.51
N THR A 544 4.29 37.99 -16.94
CA THR A 544 4.56 38.78 -18.16
C THR A 544 4.14 38.03 -19.43
N ALA A 545 4.13 38.68 -20.55
CA ALA A 545 3.89 38.04 -21.84
C ALA A 545 4.98 37.01 -22.21
N SER A 546 6.21 37.16 -21.70
CA SER A 546 7.30 36.22 -21.85
C SER A 546 7.23 35.01 -20.87
N GLY A 547 6.22 35.03 -19.98
CA GLY A 547 6.04 33.95 -18.98
C GLY A 547 6.82 34.15 -17.67
N ASP A 548 7.52 35.28 -17.53
CA ASP A 548 8.24 35.60 -16.30
C ASP A 548 7.26 35.94 -15.17
N SER A 549 7.65 35.61 -13.94
CA SER A 549 6.88 35.91 -12.76
C SER A 549 6.89 37.42 -12.50
N ILE A 550 5.72 38.01 -12.29
CA ILE A 550 5.56 39.40 -11.91
C ILE A 550 5.63 39.50 -10.38
N SER A 551 6.46 40.39 -9.85
CA SER A 551 6.49 40.72 -8.43
C SER A 551 5.25 41.52 -8.03
N ARG A 552 5.00 41.67 -6.74
CA ARG A 552 3.84 42.43 -6.25
C ARG A 552 3.90 43.90 -6.63
N GLU A 553 5.09 44.46 -6.66
CA GLU A 553 5.38 45.86 -6.98
C GLU A 553 5.19 46.14 -8.47
N GLU A 554 5.28 45.15 -9.32
CA GLU A 554 5.08 45.25 -10.77
C GLU A 554 3.61 45.06 -11.18
N ILE A 555 2.70 44.75 -10.24
CA ILE A 555 1.27 44.64 -10.51
C ILE A 555 0.66 46.05 -10.53
N GLU A 556 0.33 46.51 -11.71
CA GLU A 556 -0.27 47.85 -11.92
C GLU A 556 -1.77 47.94 -11.55
N SER A 557 -2.44 46.78 -11.45
CA SER A 557 -3.89 46.72 -11.19
C SER A 557 -4.20 46.73 -9.70
N GLU A 558 -4.78 47.79 -9.21
CA GLU A 558 -5.28 47.90 -7.82
C GLU A 558 -6.32 46.81 -7.48
N VAL A 559 -7.10 46.37 -8.47
CA VAL A 559 -8.08 45.29 -8.28
C VAL A 559 -7.40 43.99 -8.02
N VAL A 560 -6.33 43.66 -8.75
CA VAL A 560 -5.54 42.44 -8.54
C VAL A 560 -4.87 42.51 -7.19
N LEU A 561 -4.26 43.64 -6.82
CA LEU A 561 -3.65 43.82 -5.49
C LEU A 561 -4.67 43.62 -4.35
N LYS A 562 -5.91 44.15 -4.56
CA LYS A 562 -6.99 43.96 -3.58
C LYS A 562 -7.39 42.50 -3.45
N TYR A 563 -7.47 41.78 -4.56
CA TYR A 563 -7.79 40.35 -4.59
C TYR A 563 -6.68 39.53 -3.92
N LEU A 564 -5.42 39.82 -4.17
CA LEU A 564 -4.30 39.16 -3.50
C LEU A 564 -4.32 39.41 -1.98
N ARG A 565 -4.64 40.64 -1.50
CA ARG A 565 -4.82 40.89 -0.06
C ARG A 565 -5.97 40.09 0.55
N LYS A 566 -7.05 39.80 -0.21
CA LYS A 566 -8.11 38.89 0.23
C LYS A 566 -7.54 37.48 0.46
N GLY A 567 -6.77 36.96 -0.51
CA GLY A 567 -6.12 35.64 -0.35
C GLY A 567 -5.20 35.52 0.86
N GLU A 568 -4.44 36.60 1.16
CA GLU A 568 -3.60 36.66 2.36
C GLU A 568 -4.44 36.62 3.64
N LYS A 569 -5.56 37.31 3.67
CA LYS A 569 -6.49 37.28 4.84
C LYS A 569 -7.20 35.94 5.01
N GLU A 570 -7.45 35.23 3.93
CA GLU A 570 -8.08 33.91 3.92
C GLU A 570 -7.08 32.76 4.14
N GLY A 571 -5.80 33.05 4.42
CA GLY A 571 -4.77 32.06 4.69
C GLY A 571 -4.35 31.23 3.44
N VAL A 572 -4.58 31.74 2.23
CA VAL A 572 -4.14 31.05 0.99
C VAL A 572 -2.61 30.89 0.97
N THR A 573 -1.89 31.84 1.58
CA THR A 573 -0.42 31.84 1.73
C THR A 573 0.10 30.67 2.53
N ASP A 574 -0.71 30.12 3.45
CA ASP A 574 -0.31 29.08 4.39
C ASP A 574 -0.35 27.69 3.74
N GLY A 575 -1.01 27.59 2.59
CA GLY A 575 -1.07 26.35 1.81
C GLY A 575 0.33 25.89 1.35
N TYR A 576 0.60 24.59 1.41
CA TYR A 576 1.90 23.97 1.11
C TYR A 576 2.58 24.49 -0.18
N LEU A 577 1.83 24.60 -1.28
CA LEU A 577 2.39 25.09 -2.54
C LEU A 577 2.59 26.62 -2.55
N CYS A 578 1.65 27.35 -1.98
CA CYS A 578 1.72 28.81 -1.95
C CYS A 578 2.85 29.29 -1.04
N SER A 579 3.04 28.66 0.12
CA SER A 579 4.11 29.01 1.07
C SER A 579 5.52 28.79 0.52
N LYS A 580 5.68 27.89 -0.45
CA LYS A 580 6.98 27.60 -1.11
C LYS A 580 7.28 28.45 -2.33
N ARG A 581 6.33 29.32 -2.76
CA ARG A 581 6.47 30.16 -3.94
C ARG A 581 6.90 31.58 -3.57
N SER A 582 7.71 32.18 -4.40
CA SER A 582 8.05 33.61 -4.31
C SER A 582 7.88 34.25 -5.68
N PRO A 583 6.88 35.16 -5.82
CA PRO A 583 5.81 35.47 -4.87
C PRO A 583 4.80 34.32 -4.70
N TRP A 584 4.06 34.27 -3.58
CA TRP A 584 3.15 33.19 -3.22
C TRP A 584 2.05 32.89 -4.25
N PHE A 585 1.59 33.94 -4.95
CA PHE A 585 0.56 33.87 -6.01
C PHE A 585 1.09 33.39 -7.37
N LYS A 586 2.36 33.07 -7.48
CA LYS A 586 2.97 32.58 -8.71
C LYS A 586 2.48 31.15 -9.00
N VAL A 587 1.78 30.96 -10.11
CA VAL A 587 1.48 29.64 -10.66
C VAL A 587 2.51 29.24 -11.71
N GLU A 588 2.57 27.96 -12.05
CA GLU A 588 3.52 27.43 -13.05
C GLU A 588 3.32 28.08 -14.42
N CYS A 589 4.44 28.31 -15.14
CA CYS A 589 4.39 28.74 -16.53
C CYS A 589 4.29 27.50 -17.42
N GLN A 590 3.14 27.31 -18.03
CA GLN A 590 2.93 26.22 -18.98
C GLN A 590 2.27 26.77 -20.23
N GLU A 591 2.81 26.42 -21.39
CA GLU A 591 2.12 26.68 -22.66
C GLU A 591 1.06 25.60 -22.88
N PRO A 592 -0.07 25.95 -23.54
CA PRO A 592 -1.09 24.98 -23.87
C PRO A 592 -0.56 23.86 -24.76
N ALA A 593 -0.75 22.62 -24.33
CA ALA A 593 -0.37 21.45 -25.11
C ALA A 593 -1.38 21.15 -26.23
N GLN A 594 -0.95 20.44 -27.26
CA GLN A 594 -1.79 20.03 -28.40
C GLN A 594 -2.80 18.94 -28.03
N ILE A 595 -2.40 18.05 -27.10
CA ILE A 595 -3.20 16.90 -26.65
C ILE A 595 -3.38 17.00 -25.14
N LEU A 596 -4.58 16.69 -24.67
CA LEU A 596 -4.93 16.58 -23.27
C LEU A 596 -5.32 15.14 -22.96
N GLY A 597 -4.98 14.62 -21.75
CA GLY A 597 -5.35 13.29 -21.31
C GLY A 597 -5.93 13.30 -19.91
N ARG A 598 -6.90 12.43 -19.62
CA ARG A 598 -7.41 12.26 -18.26
C ARG A 598 -6.35 11.66 -17.36
N TYR A 599 -6.14 12.28 -16.19
CA TYR A 599 -5.20 11.77 -15.18
C TYR A 599 -5.79 10.66 -14.32
N MET A 600 -7.08 10.78 -13.99
CA MET A 600 -7.82 9.81 -13.18
C MET A 600 -9.17 9.53 -13.85
N ASN A 601 -9.61 8.27 -13.82
CA ASN A 601 -10.83 7.88 -14.48
C ASN A 601 -11.48 6.62 -13.87
N ARG A 602 -12.83 6.48 -14.08
CA ARG A 602 -13.63 5.28 -13.77
C ARG A 602 -14.10 4.55 -15.02
N ASP A 603 -14.13 5.25 -16.16
CA ASP A 603 -14.80 4.82 -17.38
C ASP A 603 -13.83 4.75 -18.58
N GLY A 604 -12.56 4.40 -18.35
CA GLY A 604 -11.48 4.35 -19.34
C GLY A 604 -10.75 5.67 -19.60
N PHE A 605 -9.49 5.58 -19.98
CA PHE A 605 -8.69 6.76 -20.31
C PHE A 605 -9.10 7.36 -21.64
N ARG A 606 -9.12 8.69 -21.72
CA ARG A 606 -9.49 9.41 -22.95
C ARG A 606 -8.55 10.58 -23.19
N PHE A 607 -8.17 10.75 -24.47
CA PHE A 607 -7.34 11.85 -24.94
C PHE A 607 -8.13 12.78 -25.83
N PHE A 608 -7.82 14.07 -25.73
CA PHE A 608 -8.58 15.16 -26.37
C PHE A 608 -7.65 16.05 -27.15
N ARG A 609 -8.12 16.59 -28.26
CA ARG A 609 -7.44 17.64 -28.99
C ARG A 609 -7.75 19.03 -28.38
N ASN A 610 -6.73 19.85 -28.19
CA ASN A 610 -6.84 21.16 -27.54
C ASN A 610 -6.92 22.31 -28.58
N ASP A 611 -8.00 22.38 -29.32
CA ASP A 611 -8.17 23.38 -30.40
C ASP A 611 -8.24 24.82 -29.85
N GLY A 612 -8.85 25.01 -28.70
CA GLY A 612 -8.97 26.32 -28.03
C GLY A 612 -7.69 26.75 -27.30
N LYS A 613 -6.62 25.99 -27.34
CA LYS A 613 -5.35 26.29 -26.66
C LYS A 613 -5.52 26.64 -25.17
N PHE A 614 -6.25 25.79 -24.47
CA PHE A 614 -6.51 25.94 -23.04
C PHE A 614 -5.35 25.45 -22.20
N ARG A 615 -5.11 26.11 -21.08
CA ARG A 615 -4.34 25.57 -19.97
C ARG A 615 -5.23 24.64 -19.14
N THR A 616 -4.65 23.76 -18.36
CA THR A 616 -5.40 22.82 -17.53
C THR A 616 -4.89 22.82 -16.09
N LEU A 617 -5.72 22.38 -15.16
CA LEU A 617 -5.26 22.04 -13.81
C LEU A 617 -4.57 20.67 -13.79
N ASN A 618 -3.91 20.36 -12.68
CA ASN A 618 -3.06 19.18 -12.48
C ASN A 618 -3.78 17.81 -12.49
N ASN A 619 -5.10 17.81 -12.71
CA ASN A 619 -5.92 16.61 -12.93
C ASN A 619 -6.06 16.22 -14.42
N ILE A 620 -5.33 16.89 -15.29
CA ILE A 620 -5.28 16.63 -16.73
C ILE A 620 -3.82 16.57 -17.16
N HIS A 621 -3.44 15.55 -17.93
CA HIS A 621 -2.15 15.48 -18.61
C HIS A 621 -2.13 16.42 -19.81
N GLN A 622 -0.99 17.07 -20.01
CA GLN A 622 -0.68 17.90 -21.17
C GLN A 622 0.41 17.21 -21.98
N VAL A 623 0.14 16.92 -23.24
CA VAL A 623 1.03 16.21 -24.14
C VAL A 623 1.38 17.10 -25.31
N SER A 624 2.67 17.40 -25.48
CA SER A 624 3.22 18.18 -26.58
C SER A 624 4.19 17.32 -27.38
N LEU A 625 3.98 17.22 -28.69
CA LEU A 625 4.88 16.45 -29.57
C LEU A 625 6.26 17.10 -29.67
N LYS A 626 7.30 16.30 -29.72
CA LYS A 626 8.72 16.73 -29.75
C LYS A 626 9.22 17.03 -31.17
N PHE A 627 8.36 16.96 -32.17
CA PHE A 627 8.69 17.17 -33.57
C PHE A 627 7.72 18.15 -34.24
N ASP A 628 8.12 18.72 -35.35
CA ASP A 628 7.23 19.57 -36.16
C ASP A 628 6.10 18.71 -36.74
N CYS A 629 4.88 19.01 -36.37
CA CYS A 629 3.70 18.25 -36.73
C CYS A 629 2.59 19.18 -37.24
N ASP A 630 1.87 18.69 -38.22
CA ASP A 630 0.60 19.26 -38.63
C ASP A 630 -0.57 18.60 -37.89
N GLN A 631 -1.79 19.03 -38.19
CA GLN A 631 -2.99 18.56 -37.52
C GLN A 631 -3.27 17.07 -37.82
N SER A 632 -2.82 16.54 -38.95
CA SER A 632 -3.04 15.14 -39.31
C SER A 632 -2.21 14.21 -38.42
N HIS A 633 -0.97 14.56 -38.09
CA HIS A 633 -0.14 13.83 -37.14
C HIS A 633 -0.78 13.80 -35.74
N VAL A 634 -1.30 14.95 -35.28
CA VAL A 634 -2.00 15.02 -33.97
C VAL A 634 -3.27 14.17 -33.98
N ASN A 635 -4.05 14.22 -35.02
CA ASN A 635 -5.29 13.46 -35.15
C ASN A 635 -5.05 11.97 -35.30
N GLY A 636 -4.05 11.56 -36.12
CA GLY A 636 -3.66 10.17 -36.27
C GLY A 636 -3.21 9.54 -34.93
N LEU A 637 -2.39 10.27 -34.17
CA LEU A 637 -1.98 9.83 -32.84
C LEU A 637 -3.16 9.79 -31.86
N LEU A 638 -4.07 10.76 -31.91
CA LEU A 638 -5.26 10.77 -31.06
C LEU A 638 -6.24 9.64 -31.38
N ALA A 639 -6.39 9.29 -32.65
CA ALA A 639 -7.15 8.11 -33.05
C ALA A 639 -6.57 6.85 -32.39
N TYR A 640 -5.26 6.69 -32.47
CA TYR A 640 -4.56 5.56 -31.81
C TYR A 640 -4.70 5.58 -30.30
N LEU A 641 -4.45 6.71 -29.65
CA LEU A 641 -4.51 6.85 -28.18
C LEU A 641 -5.90 6.57 -27.58
N ASN A 642 -6.97 6.68 -28.36
CA ASN A 642 -8.34 6.37 -27.96
C ASN A 642 -8.82 5.00 -28.45
N SER A 643 -7.93 4.13 -28.94
CA SER A 643 -8.25 2.76 -29.30
C SER A 643 -8.35 1.86 -28.08
N THR A 644 -9.07 0.73 -28.23
CA THR A 644 -9.19 -0.29 -27.17
C THR A 644 -7.85 -0.97 -26.88
N PHE A 645 -6.94 -1.00 -27.86
CA PHE A 645 -5.57 -1.48 -27.66
C PHE A 645 -4.83 -0.61 -26.64
N VAL A 646 -4.81 0.70 -26.86
CA VAL A 646 -4.11 1.63 -25.95
C VAL A 646 -4.81 1.70 -24.60
N GLU A 647 -6.14 1.63 -24.56
CA GLU A 647 -6.90 1.57 -23.32
C GLU A 647 -6.48 0.39 -22.44
N LYS A 648 -6.35 -0.81 -23.03
CA LYS A 648 -5.84 -2.00 -22.33
C LYS A 648 -4.41 -1.83 -21.86
N GLU A 649 -3.54 -1.22 -22.68
CA GLU A 649 -2.16 -0.92 -22.28
C GLU A 649 -2.12 0.10 -21.14
N LEU A 650 -2.93 1.15 -21.18
CA LEU A 650 -3.04 2.15 -20.12
C LEU A 650 -3.55 1.55 -18.81
N SER A 651 -4.56 0.68 -18.86
CA SER A 651 -5.10 0.00 -17.68
C SER A 651 -4.06 -0.94 -17.05
N LYS A 652 -3.23 -1.61 -17.84
CA LYS A 652 -2.08 -2.39 -17.30
C LYS A 652 -1.04 -1.51 -16.59
N HIS A 653 -0.94 -0.25 -16.99
CA HIS A 653 0.05 0.70 -16.50
C HIS A 653 -0.49 1.63 -15.42
N SER A 654 -1.81 1.70 -15.22
CA SER A 654 -2.46 2.58 -14.24
C SER A 654 -2.38 2.01 -12.83
N ASP A 655 -2.36 2.92 -11.85
CA ASP A 655 -2.56 2.57 -10.44
C ASP A 655 -4.06 2.58 -10.15
N ASN A 656 -4.62 1.49 -9.64
CA ASN A 656 -6.03 1.47 -9.23
C ASN A 656 -6.19 1.98 -7.80
N TYR A 657 -7.07 2.97 -7.63
CA TYR A 657 -7.42 3.58 -6.35
C TYR A 657 -8.94 3.56 -6.18
N TYR A 658 -9.51 2.60 -5.46
CA TYR A 658 -10.96 2.53 -5.20
C TYR A 658 -11.82 2.47 -6.46
N GLY A 659 -11.43 1.67 -7.46
CA GLY A 659 -12.08 1.65 -8.75
C GLY A 659 -11.86 2.95 -9.55
N LEU A 660 -10.88 3.76 -9.16
CA LEU A 660 -10.41 4.93 -9.86
C LEU A 660 -9.01 4.64 -10.40
N GLU A 661 -8.89 4.47 -11.70
CA GLU A 661 -7.60 4.30 -12.36
C GLU A 661 -6.85 5.63 -12.40
N LYS A 662 -5.59 5.60 -12.02
CA LYS A 662 -4.70 6.76 -11.99
C LYS A 662 -3.46 6.48 -12.84
N LEU A 663 -3.13 7.41 -13.72
CA LEU A 663 -2.01 7.29 -14.63
C LEU A 663 -0.95 8.36 -14.33
N GLU A 664 0.20 7.95 -13.86
CA GLU A 664 1.33 8.87 -13.60
C GLU A 664 2.10 9.18 -14.90
N ILE A 665 2.83 10.30 -14.95
CA ILE A 665 3.57 10.74 -16.14
C ILE A 665 4.49 9.64 -16.65
N GLY A 666 5.29 9.02 -15.77
CA GLY A 666 6.23 7.99 -16.18
C GLY A 666 5.57 6.71 -16.68
N GLN A 667 4.35 6.42 -16.24
CA GLN A 667 3.56 5.34 -16.75
C GLN A 667 3.05 5.65 -18.16
N LEU A 668 2.57 6.87 -18.38
CA LEU A 668 2.13 7.31 -19.71
C LEU A 668 3.30 7.43 -20.71
N GLU A 669 4.47 7.87 -20.27
CA GLU A 669 5.68 7.98 -21.11
C GLU A 669 6.14 6.62 -21.65
N SER A 670 5.94 5.52 -20.91
CA SER A 670 6.36 4.18 -21.31
C SER A 670 5.32 3.39 -22.13
N VAL A 671 4.13 3.97 -22.37
CA VAL A 671 3.11 3.32 -23.21
C VAL A 671 3.61 3.21 -24.65
N PRO A 672 3.53 2.02 -25.27
CA PRO A 672 3.86 1.84 -26.68
C PRO A 672 2.84 2.53 -27.58
N VAL A 673 3.29 3.43 -28.44
CA VAL A 673 2.45 4.19 -29.37
C VAL A 673 3.03 4.14 -30.77
N ILE A 674 2.17 4.30 -31.78
CA ILE A 674 2.62 4.50 -33.15
C ILE A 674 3.32 5.87 -33.26
N ASP A 675 4.42 5.92 -33.99
CA ASP A 675 4.98 7.20 -34.43
C ASP A 675 4.23 7.66 -35.67
N PRO A 676 3.46 8.74 -35.62
CA PRO A 676 2.67 9.16 -36.77
C PRO A 676 3.51 9.57 -37.99
N ARG A 677 4.83 9.77 -37.82
CA ARG A 677 5.76 10.07 -38.93
C ARG A 677 6.12 8.83 -39.74
N GLU A 678 6.00 7.65 -39.15
CA GLU A 678 6.29 6.36 -39.81
C GLU A 678 5.06 5.79 -40.56
N LEU A 679 3.90 6.42 -40.44
CA LEU A 679 2.72 6.04 -41.18
C LEU A 679 2.79 6.51 -42.63
N SER A 680 2.33 5.70 -43.56
CA SER A 680 2.15 6.14 -44.93
C SER A 680 1.11 7.26 -45.04
N ASP A 681 1.20 8.10 -46.07
CA ASP A 681 0.25 9.20 -46.27
C ASP A 681 -1.21 8.71 -46.30
N GLY A 682 -1.48 7.52 -46.82
CA GLY A 682 -2.80 6.91 -46.85
C GLY A 682 -3.30 6.46 -45.48
N GLN A 683 -2.44 5.89 -44.67
CA GLN A 683 -2.75 5.46 -43.28
C GLN A 683 -3.02 6.68 -42.41
N LEU A 684 -2.14 7.67 -42.48
CA LEU A 684 -2.26 8.91 -41.71
C LEU A 684 -3.55 9.68 -42.09
N SER A 685 -3.84 9.80 -43.41
CA SER A 685 -5.06 10.46 -43.88
C SER A 685 -6.33 9.73 -43.42
N LYS A 686 -6.32 8.39 -43.43
CA LYS A 686 -7.46 7.59 -42.96
C LYS A 686 -7.74 7.81 -41.48
N LEU A 687 -6.71 7.77 -40.63
CA LEU A 687 -6.85 8.02 -39.20
C LEU A 687 -7.24 9.49 -38.91
N ASP A 688 -6.68 10.44 -39.64
CA ASP A 688 -7.05 11.86 -39.53
C ASP A 688 -8.54 12.09 -39.82
N ASP A 689 -9.05 11.56 -40.92
CA ASP A 689 -10.46 11.67 -41.32
C ASP A 689 -11.39 11.03 -40.27
N GLN A 690 -11.05 9.80 -39.80
CA GLN A 690 -11.82 9.09 -38.78
C GLN A 690 -11.85 9.89 -37.45
N PHE A 691 -10.72 10.45 -37.03
CA PHE A 691 -10.69 11.26 -35.79
C PHE A 691 -11.45 12.57 -35.93
N ARG A 692 -11.39 13.23 -37.10
CA ARG A 692 -12.20 14.43 -37.39
C ARG A 692 -13.70 14.14 -37.36
N GLU A 693 -14.12 12.98 -37.86
CA GLU A 693 -15.50 12.53 -37.74
C GLU A 693 -15.88 12.23 -36.29
N LEU A 694 -15.02 11.57 -35.53
CA LEU A 694 -15.22 11.27 -34.11
C LEU A 694 -15.45 12.56 -33.28
N CYS A 695 -14.76 13.66 -33.63
CA CYS A 695 -14.94 14.96 -32.98
C CYS A 695 -16.31 15.64 -33.30
N LYS A 696 -16.95 15.30 -34.41
CA LYS A 696 -18.16 16.00 -34.88
C LYS A 696 -19.45 15.27 -34.52
N ASN A 697 -19.39 13.97 -34.27
CA ASN A 697 -20.56 13.13 -34.13
C ASN A 697 -21.10 13.06 -32.68
N ASP A 698 -22.39 12.73 -32.59
CA ASP A 698 -23.09 12.46 -31.35
C ASP A 698 -22.61 11.15 -30.68
N GLU A 699 -23.08 10.90 -29.48
CA GLU A 699 -22.62 9.78 -28.63
C GLU A 699 -22.91 8.41 -29.27
N GLU A 700 -24.04 8.26 -29.97
CA GLU A 700 -24.47 7.01 -30.62
C GLU A 700 -23.58 6.65 -31.82
N SER A 701 -23.13 7.64 -32.60
CA SER A 701 -22.24 7.44 -33.75
C SER A 701 -20.76 7.23 -33.35
N ARG A 702 -20.36 7.70 -32.18
CA ARG A 702 -18.98 7.61 -31.67
C ARG A 702 -18.52 6.16 -31.47
N GLU A 703 -19.37 5.31 -30.93
CA GLU A 703 -19.03 3.90 -30.66
C GLU A 703 -18.69 3.14 -31.96
N ARG A 704 -19.46 3.38 -33.02
CA ARG A 704 -19.16 2.81 -34.35
C ARG A 704 -17.84 3.34 -34.91
N LEU A 705 -17.58 4.66 -34.79
CA LEU A 705 -16.35 5.27 -35.28
C LEU A 705 -15.11 4.77 -34.53
N LEU A 706 -15.22 4.54 -33.23
CA LEU A 706 -14.13 3.91 -32.46
C LEU A 706 -13.84 2.48 -32.93
N GLN A 707 -14.86 1.70 -33.30
CA GLN A 707 -14.68 0.37 -33.90
C GLN A 707 -14.02 0.43 -35.29
N GLU A 708 -14.37 1.44 -36.11
CA GLU A 708 -13.73 1.66 -37.41
C GLU A 708 -12.25 2.09 -37.25
N ILE A 709 -11.94 2.92 -36.26
CA ILE A 709 -10.56 3.27 -35.88
C ILE A 709 -9.78 2.04 -35.45
N GLU A 710 -10.38 1.20 -34.61
CA GLU A 710 -9.77 -0.06 -34.13
C GLU A 710 -9.43 -0.99 -35.29
N SER A 711 -10.36 -1.15 -36.28
CA SER A 711 -10.11 -1.93 -37.47
C SER A 711 -8.92 -1.38 -38.29
N THR A 712 -8.84 -0.05 -38.44
CA THR A 712 -7.73 0.60 -39.13
C THR A 712 -6.39 0.41 -38.41
N ILE A 713 -6.39 0.48 -37.09
CA ILE A 713 -5.19 0.25 -36.28
C ILE A 713 -4.73 -1.20 -36.40
N ASN A 714 -5.65 -2.16 -36.39
CA ASN A 714 -5.32 -3.58 -36.59
C ASN A 714 -4.77 -3.85 -37.99
N GLU A 715 -5.28 -3.18 -39.01
CA GLU A 715 -4.71 -3.23 -40.39
C GLU A 715 -3.26 -2.70 -40.41
N ILE A 716 -3.01 -1.56 -39.75
CA ILE A 716 -1.67 -0.93 -39.67
C ILE A 716 -0.71 -1.84 -38.89
N ARG A 717 -1.15 -2.50 -37.85
CA ARG A 717 -0.35 -3.42 -37.03
C ARG A 717 -0.14 -4.80 -37.66
N GLY A 718 -0.74 -5.09 -38.81
CA GLY A 718 -0.63 -6.38 -39.47
C GLY A 718 -1.37 -7.53 -38.77
N THR A 719 -2.17 -7.23 -37.74
CA THR A 719 -3.02 -8.21 -37.07
C THR A 719 -4.31 -8.38 -37.85
N SER A 720 -4.37 -9.38 -38.73
CA SER A 720 -5.62 -9.81 -39.35
C SER A 720 -6.60 -10.24 -38.26
N ALA A 721 -7.82 -9.70 -38.28
CA ALA A 721 -8.92 -10.16 -37.48
C ALA A 721 -9.19 -11.64 -37.83
N VAL A 722 -8.66 -12.56 -37.03
CA VAL A 722 -9.11 -13.95 -37.06
C VAL A 722 -10.52 -13.95 -36.46
N SER A 723 -11.49 -13.97 -37.32
CA SER A 723 -12.91 -14.19 -36.99
C SER A 723 -13.00 -15.43 -36.08
N ARG A 724 -13.33 -15.25 -34.82
CA ARG A 724 -13.91 -16.31 -33.99
C ARG A 724 -15.36 -16.50 -34.45
N ASP A 725 -15.53 -17.21 -35.51
CA ASP A 725 -16.79 -17.87 -35.84
C ASP A 725 -16.60 -19.37 -35.74
N THR A 726 -17.38 -19.93 -34.82
CA THR A 726 -17.89 -21.31 -34.81
C THR A 726 -16.90 -22.45 -34.90
N GLN A 727 -16.69 -23.14 -33.76
CA GLN A 727 -16.94 -24.61 -33.78
C GLN A 727 -17.48 -25.07 -32.42
N GLN A 728 -18.53 -25.83 -32.48
CA GLN A 728 -19.44 -26.47 -31.54
C GLN A 728 -18.77 -27.26 -30.41
#